data_8f7effac0a93e08773d6ad09e60233e8
#
_entry.id   8f7effac0a93e08773d6ad09e60233e8
#
_cell.length_a   1.000
_cell.length_b   1.000
_cell.length_c   1.000
_cell.angle_alpha   90.00
_cell.angle_beta   90.00
_cell.angle_gamma   90.00
#
_symmetry.space_group_name_H-M   'P 1'
#
loop_
_entity.id
_entity.type
_entity.pdbx_description
1 polymer ?
#
loop_
_entity_poly.entity_id
_entity_poly.type
_entity_poly.pdbx_seq_one_letter_code
_entity_poly.pdbx_strand_id
1 'polypeptide(L)'
;MLPVTRSYVEKIIEQERPDSIMLSFGGQTALNCGVTLNDEGVLNKYGIKVLGTPITGIKITEDRQEFKNAMIASKVPVLDSAPAHNMEEAIVIANKIGYPVIIRVAYTLGGKGGGVAHNEYELQEIVQRGLPQSIVHQVLVERYVGSWKQIEYEMMRDSTGNAITVCNMENVLAMRVHTGDNIVVAPSQTLNNEEYHKLRSAAIRAVQHCNILGECNVQFGLDPASEDYCAIEINARLSRSSALASKATGYPLAYMAAKICLGYSLSELVNSITKTTTACFEPSLDYVVLKMPRWDFRKFELVSRKLGTSMKSVGEVMAIGRSFEEAVQKAIRMTDTGKHGLVCNDDSELEENLEIVEQALLHPDDEVLQTVVKAIKLGISIDTIYRLSAIDPWFLTRIKNVIELEKKLRDSDLSENLLKDAKRYGFSDHQIGKCVSMNEMNVRKLRQKFGIIPVVKQVDTLAAEWPAKTNYLYLTYGGEKNDIVYDKNNQGVIVLGAGPYRIGSSVEFDWSTVNMVLSLKENGIESVSVINCNPETVSTDYDISDRLYFEELTLERVLDIFEKEQSLGIVTCVGGQVANNLVPKLGKLGIPILGTDSANIDMAENREKFGKLLDSLNIKQPQWKKFTNMAEAITFCHQTGYPILVRPSYVLSGAAMRVVWEEEQLERFLNEAIHLSPEYPIVITKFLQEASEVEVDAVSNGEEVIIGSLVEHIDNAGIHSGDAMMCIPPWRLTRKTMNTIVEYTKMIALSLKVKGPLNIQYLVKDDQVYVIEANIRASRSMPFVSKIVGINIIALAAKAILGKPLPKEAGNLWLRVPGFGIKVPQFSFMQLEGADVVLGVEMQSTGEVACFGESFYDALSKAYEAAGYSLPLSGSALITVGGQRYKEKLLPLISLVNSMGFKILATEHTAEFIKNNTNANVEEVYKISEPSRKPNIADLLYNREIDFIINIPSTSTIEKYVGMLYDEYQIRRKAVEMGIPVLTTVEAATSFVESLRWRMKFKPTINSLSGYVEF
;
A
#
# COMPACT_ATOMS: atom_id res chain seq x y z
N MET A 1 5.13 1.28 21.21
CA MET A 1 5.17 0.63 19.90
C MET A 1 5.72 -0.78 20.07
N LEU A 2 4.82 -1.76 20.07
CA LEU A 2 5.06 -3.16 20.41
C LEU A 2 4.30 -4.07 19.45
N PRO A 3 4.72 -5.33 19.25
CA PRO A 3 3.97 -6.32 18.48
C PRO A 3 2.57 -6.54 19.05
N VAL A 4 1.55 -6.64 18.19
CA VAL A 4 0.18 -6.97 18.61
C VAL A 4 0.06 -8.49 18.71
N THR A 5 0.65 -9.06 19.75
CA THR A 5 0.61 -10.49 20.06
C THR A 5 0.12 -10.71 21.49
N ARG A 6 -0.37 -11.93 21.75
CA ARG A 6 -0.87 -12.35 23.06
C ARG A 6 0.13 -11.99 24.19
N SER A 7 1.42 -12.29 24.01
CA SER A 7 2.44 -12.13 25.03
C SER A 7 2.71 -10.67 25.40
N TYR A 8 2.67 -9.74 24.43
CA TYR A 8 2.84 -8.31 24.68
C TYR A 8 1.56 -7.68 25.22
N VAL A 9 0.39 -8.06 24.69
CA VAL A 9 -0.89 -7.52 25.14
C VAL A 9 -1.18 -7.93 26.59
N GLU A 10 -0.90 -9.19 26.99
CA GLU A 10 -1.07 -9.61 28.39
C GLU A 10 -0.20 -8.78 29.34
N LYS A 11 1.06 -8.49 28.98
CA LYS A 11 1.93 -7.65 29.79
C LYS A 11 1.45 -6.21 29.89
N ILE A 12 0.92 -5.65 28.79
CA ILE A 12 0.30 -4.31 28.81
C ILE A 12 -0.92 -4.31 29.74
N ILE A 13 -1.78 -5.32 29.65
CA ILE A 13 -2.94 -5.49 30.54
C ILE A 13 -2.48 -5.57 32.00
N GLU A 14 -1.40 -6.30 32.27
CA GLU A 14 -0.83 -6.42 33.62
C GLU A 14 -0.33 -5.08 34.20
N GLN A 15 0.29 -4.25 33.34
CA GLN A 15 0.83 -2.94 33.74
C GLN A 15 -0.27 -1.87 33.85
N GLU A 16 -1.10 -1.73 32.80
CA GLU A 16 -2.08 -0.63 32.68
C GLU A 16 -3.40 -0.91 33.39
N ARG A 17 -3.73 -2.19 33.64
CA ARG A 17 -4.97 -2.63 34.28
C ARG A 17 -6.25 -1.99 33.69
N PRO A 18 -6.44 -2.05 32.37
CA PRO A 18 -7.64 -1.51 31.77
C PRO A 18 -8.89 -2.30 32.19
N ASP A 19 -10.05 -1.63 32.26
CA ASP A 19 -11.34 -2.29 32.53
C ASP A 19 -11.89 -3.04 31.31
N SER A 20 -11.47 -2.66 30.11
CA SER A 20 -12.06 -3.16 28.88
C SER A 20 -11.10 -3.09 27.68
N ILE A 21 -11.46 -3.84 26.62
CA ILE A 21 -10.74 -3.87 25.35
C ILE A 21 -11.73 -3.79 24.18
N MET A 22 -11.38 -3.02 23.14
CA MET A 22 -12.08 -2.99 21.84
C MET A 22 -11.25 -3.73 20.79
N LEU A 23 -11.88 -4.68 20.09
CA LEU A 23 -11.19 -5.54 19.11
C LEU A 23 -11.49 -5.15 17.66
N SER A 24 -12.69 -4.68 17.36
CA SER A 24 -13.18 -4.45 15.98
C SER A 24 -12.45 -3.32 15.24
N PHE A 25 -11.64 -2.50 15.92
CA PHE A 25 -10.92 -1.34 15.33
C PHE A 25 -9.51 -1.66 14.83
N GLY A 26 -8.94 -2.79 15.24
CA GLY A 26 -7.56 -3.17 14.92
C GLY A 26 -7.43 -4.23 13.81
N GLY A 27 -8.46 -4.38 12.97
CA GLY A 27 -8.50 -5.34 11.88
C GLY A 27 -8.39 -6.79 12.35
N GLN A 28 -8.03 -7.71 11.44
CA GLN A 28 -7.94 -9.15 11.73
C GLN A 28 -6.92 -9.49 12.82
N THR A 29 -5.82 -8.74 12.87
CA THR A 29 -4.77 -8.96 13.89
C THR A 29 -5.31 -8.79 15.31
N ALA A 30 -6.12 -7.74 15.55
CA ALA A 30 -6.72 -7.50 16.86
C ALA A 30 -7.80 -8.53 17.20
N LEU A 31 -8.64 -8.93 16.23
CA LEU A 31 -9.64 -9.97 16.45
C LEU A 31 -8.97 -11.29 16.84
N ASN A 32 -7.98 -11.75 16.09
CA ASN A 32 -7.26 -12.99 16.37
C ASN A 32 -6.55 -12.95 17.73
N CYS A 33 -5.90 -11.83 18.07
CA CYS A 33 -5.29 -11.62 19.36
C CYS A 33 -6.32 -11.68 20.50
N GLY A 34 -7.47 -11.01 20.33
CA GLY A 34 -8.56 -11.01 21.31
C GLY A 34 -9.16 -12.40 21.55
N VAL A 35 -9.37 -13.18 20.49
CA VAL A 35 -9.82 -14.59 20.59
C VAL A 35 -8.81 -15.42 21.38
N THR A 36 -7.52 -15.32 21.06
CA THR A 36 -6.44 -16.03 21.77
C THR A 36 -6.38 -15.64 23.24
N LEU A 37 -6.45 -14.35 23.57
CA LEU A 37 -6.46 -13.86 24.97
C LEU A 37 -7.66 -14.41 25.76
N ASN A 38 -8.83 -14.51 25.12
CA ASN A 38 -10.02 -15.07 25.74
C ASN A 38 -9.86 -16.60 25.97
N ASP A 39 -9.42 -17.35 24.99
CA ASP A 39 -9.35 -18.81 25.04
C ASP A 39 -8.30 -19.30 26.02
N GLU A 40 -7.22 -18.57 26.19
CA GLU A 40 -6.20 -18.80 27.22
C GLU A 40 -6.57 -18.23 28.62
N GLY A 41 -7.79 -17.66 28.75
CA GLY A 41 -8.29 -17.15 30.02
C GLY A 41 -7.70 -15.83 30.52
N VAL A 42 -6.90 -15.13 29.70
CA VAL A 42 -6.23 -13.88 30.09
C VAL A 42 -7.24 -12.78 30.40
N LEU A 43 -8.29 -12.61 29.55
CA LEU A 43 -9.32 -11.60 29.79
C LEU A 43 -10.06 -11.84 31.11
N ASN A 44 -10.40 -13.09 31.42
CA ASN A 44 -11.06 -13.46 32.69
C ASN A 44 -10.13 -13.26 33.89
N LYS A 45 -8.83 -13.62 33.77
CA LYS A 45 -7.81 -13.47 34.82
C LYS A 45 -7.71 -12.01 35.32
N TYR A 46 -7.81 -11.06 34.41
CA TYR A 46 -7.68 -9.63 34.73
C TYR A 46 -9.02 -8.88 34.79
N GLY A 47 -10.16 -9.55 34.57
CA GLY A 47 -11.50 -8.98 34.61
C GLY A 47 -11.82 -8.01 33.46
N ILE A 48 -11.18 -8.22 32.30
CA ILE A 48 -11.32 -7.34 31.12
C ILE A 48 -12.62 -7.62 30.36
N LYS A 49 -13.43 -6.59 30.13
CA LYS A 49 -14.63 -6.68 29.29
C LYS A 49 -14.31 -6.40 27.84
N VAL A 50 -14.84 -7.21 26.91
CA VAL A 50 -14.81 -6.90 25.48
C VAL A 50 -15.97 -5.93 25.19
N LEU A 51 -15.66 -4.76 24.66
CA LEU A 51 -16.63 -3.76 24.20
C LEU A 51 -16.92 -3.94 22.71
N GLY A 52 -18.17 -3.81 22.31
CA GLY A 52 -18.64 -4.07 20.96
C GLY A 52 -19.00 -5.54 20.74
N THR A 53 -18.74 -6.07 19.56
CA THR A 53 -19.06 -7.46 19.22
C THR A 53 -18.38 -8.43 20.20
N PRO A 54 -19.14 -9.29 20.89
CA PRO A 54 -18.58 -10.24 21.86
C PRO A 54 -17.75 -11.33 21.15
N ILE A 55 -16.84 -11.96 21.91
CA ILE A 55 -15.98 -13.04 21.37
C ILE A 55 -16.78 -14.16 20.71
N THR A 56 -17.96 -14.48 21.22
CA THR A 56 -18.86 -15.48 20.60
C THR A 56 -19.32 -15.04 19.22
N GLY A 57 -19.69 -13.76 19.05
CA GLY A 57 -20.06 -13.20 17.74
C GLY A 57 -18.87 -13.20 16.77
N ILE A 58 -17.66 -12.82 17.24
CA ILE A 58 -16.44 -12.88 16.44
C ILE A 58 -16.16 -14.33 15.97
N LYS A 59 -16.24 -15.31 16.87
CA LYS A 59 -16.03 -16.73 16.52
C LYS A 59 -17.06 -17.22 15.49
N ILE A 60 -18.32 -16.88 15.65
CA ILE A 60 -19.37 -17.24 14.68
C ILE A 60 -19.05 -16.70 13.28
N THR A 61 -18.51 -15.49 13.16
CA THR A 61 -18.21 -14.90 11.85
C THR A 61 -16.91 -15.42 11.24
N GLU A 62 -15.93 -15.83 12.05
CA GLU A 62 -14.59 -16.24 11.60
C GLU A 62 -14.46 -17.75 11.41
N ASP A 63 -15.15 -18.57 12.23
CA ASP A 63 -15.20 -20.02 12.05
C ASP A 63 -16.18 -20.39 10.96
N ARG A 64 -15.72 -21.11 9.95
CA ARG A 64 -16.51 -21.41 8.75
C ARG A 64 -17.72 -22.31 9.00
N GLN A 65 -17.63 -23.24 9.96
CA GLN A 65 -18.75 -24.11 10.31
C GLN A 65 -19.78 -23.37 11.16
N GLU A 66 -19.33 -22.58 12.13
CA GLU A 66 -20.21 -21.77 12.99
C GLU A 66 -20.97 -20.72 12.13
N PHE A 67 -20.26 -20.08 11.17
CA PHE A 67 -20.89 -19.16 10.22
C PHE A 67 -22.00 -19.84 9.42
N LYS A 68 -21.72 -21.01 8.83
CA LYS A 68 -22.70 -21.75 8.05
C LYS A 68 -23.95 -22.09 8.92
N ASN A 69 -23.74 -22.58 10.14
CA ASN A 69 -24.81 -22.90 11.06
C ASN A 69 -25.67 -21.66 11.42
N ALA A 70 -25.01 -20.52 11.68
CA ALA A 70 -25.66 -19.25 11.98
C ALA A 70 -26.50 -18.73 10.80
N MET A 71 -25.99 -18.83 9.58
CA MET A 71 -26.72 -18.40 8.37
C MET A 71 -27.97 -19.27 8.14
N ILE A 72 -27.86 -20.59 8.28
CA ILE A 72 -29.01 -21.53 8.19
C ILE A 72 -30.05 -21.20 9.26
N ALA A 73 -29.64 -20.97 10.50
CA ALA A 73 -30.53 -20.64 11.61
C ALA A 73 -31.25 -19.29 11.41
N SER A 74 -30.58 -18.30 10.80
CA SER A 74 -31.15 -16.99 10.45
C SER A 74 -31.94 -17.00 9.12
N LYS A 75 -32.09 -18.15 8.49
CA LYS A 75 -32.76 -18.32 7.17
C LYS A 75 -32.11 -17.47 6.06
N VAL A 76 -30.79 -17.39 6.08
CA VAL A 76 -29.98 -16.78 5.02
C VAL A 76 -29.30 -17.92 4.24
N PRO A 77 -29.49 -18.00 2.92
CA PRO A 77 -28.88 -19.04 2.10
C PRO A 77 -27.36 -18.99 2.14
N VAL A 78 -26.71 -20.16 2.08
CA VAL A 78 -25.27 -20.34 1.93
C VAL A 78 -24.98 -21.41 0.89
N LEU A 79 -23.79 -21.39 0.31
CA LEU A 79 -23.37 -22.39 -0.67
C LEU A 79 -23.12 -23.78 -0.04
N ASP A 80 -23.22 -24.81 -0.87
CA ASP A 80 -22.80 -26.15 -0.47
C ASP A 80 -21.32 -26.13 -0.11
N SER A 81 -21.02 -26.47 1.12
CA SER A 81 -19.66 -26.41 1.68
C SER A 81 -19.53 -27.31 2.88
N ALA A 82 -18.29 -27.70 3.19
CA ALA A 82 -17.97 -28.35 4.46
C ALA A 82 -16.52 -28.01 4.89
N PRO A 83 -16.23 -27.92 6.19
CA PRO A 83 -14.89 -27.74 6.71
C PRO A 83 -14.07 -29.03 6.58
N ALA A 84 -12.78 -28.88 6.32
CA ALA A 84 -11.79 -29.94 6.31
C ALA A 84 -10.62 -29.56 7.22
N HIS A 85 -10.14 -30.54 8.00
CA HIS A 85 -9.00 -30.39 8.91
C HIS A 85 -7.76 -31.16 8.42
N ASN A 86 -7.90 -31.88 7.34
CA ASN A 86 -6.82 -32.63 6.67
C ASN A 86 -7.11 -32.78 5.18
N MET A 87 -6.13 -33.34 4.45
CA MET A 87 -6.19 -33.51 3.00
C MET A 87 -7.27 -34.48 2.55
N GLU A 88 -7.42 -35.61 3.27
CA GLU A 88 -8.37 -36.65 2.94
C GLU A 88 -9.81 -36.16 3.04
N GLU A 89 -10.14 -35.42 4.09
CA GLU A 89 -11.44 -34.76 4.25
C GLU A 89 -11.74 -33.82 3.09
N ALA A 90 -10.75 -32.99 2.73
CA ALA A 90 -10.91 -32.01 1.65
C ALA A 90 -11.22 -32.67 0.30
N ILE A 91 -10.53 -33.77 -0.04
CA ILE A 91 -10.76 -34.55 -1.26
C ILE A 91 -12.18 -35.15 -1.27
N VAL A 92 -12.60 -35.75 -0.16
CA VAL A 92 -13.96 -36.35 -0.04
C VAL A 92 -15.03 -35.29 -0.24
N ILE A 93 -14.87 -34.12 0.36
CA ILE A 93 -15.82 -33.01 0.27
C ILE A 93 -15.86 -32.48 -1.17
N ALA A 94 -14.72 -32.22 -1.79
CA ALA A 94 -14.62 -31.71 -3.17
C ALA A 94 -15.26 -32.67 -4.18
N ASN A 95 -15.03 -33.98 -4.05
CA ASN A 95 -15.63 -35.00 -4.89
C ASN A 95 -17.15 -35.08 -4.72
N LYS A 96 -17.68 -34.77 -3.52
CA LYS A 96 -19.13 -34.72 -3.27
C LYS A 96 -19.78 -33.47 -3.86
N ILE A 97 -19.12 -32.31 -3.79
CA ILE A 97 -19.61 -31.02 -4.31
C ILE A 97 -19.50 -30.99 -5.82
N GLY A 98 -18.40 -31.52 -6.37
CA GLY A 98 -18.02 -31.44 -7.79
C GLY A 98 -17.15 -30.22 -8.08
N TYR A 99 -16.15 -30.41 -8.98
CA TYR A 99 -15.26 -29.31 -9.39
C TYR A 99 -15.93 -28.39 -10.42
N PRO A 100 -15.57 -27.08 -10.46
CA PRO A 100 -14.57 -26.46 -9.59
C PRO A 100 -15.09 -26.14 -8.18
N VAL A 101 -14.18 -26.19 -7.21
CA VAL A 101 -14.44 -25.81 -5.80
C VAL A 101 -13.52 -24.64 -5.39
N ILE A 102 -13.98 -23.81 -4.45
CA ILE A 102 -13.14 -22.81 -3.81
C ILE A 102 -12.73 -23.27 -2.42
N ILE A 103 -11.47 -23.06 -2.07
CA ILE A 103 -10.89 -23.35 -0.76
C ILE A 103 -10.69 -22.02 -0.03
N ARG A 104 -11.28 -21.89 1.15
CA ARG A 104 -11.15 -20.72 2.03
C ARG A 104 -10.49 -21.12 3.33
N VAL A 105 -9.46 -20.39 3.74
CA VAL A 105 -8.75 -20.66 5.00
C VAL A 105 -9.43 -19.89 6.14
N ALA A 106 -9.69 -20.56 7.26
CA ALA A 106 -10.31 -19.92 8.42
C ALA A 106 -9.35 -18.95 9.12
N TYR A 107 -9.87 -17.83 9.64
CA TYR A 107 -9.11 -16.78 10.37
C TYR A 107 -7.99 -16.10 9.56
N THR A 108 -8.12 -16.03 8.24
CA THR A 108 -7.16 -15.32 7.38
C THR A 108 -7.77 -14.09 6.72
N LEU A 109 -6.91 -13.12 6.36
CA LEU A 109 -7.31 -11.87 5.70
C LEU A 109 -7.05 -11.96 4.19
N GLY A 110 -7.94 -11.38 3.38
CA GLY A 110 -7.72 -11.17 1.95
C GLY A 110 -7.60 -12.46 1.12
N GLY A 111 -8.24 -13.56 1.53
CA GLY A 111 -8.20 -14.84 0.82
C GLY A 111 -6.86 -15.57 0.88
N LYS A 112 -5.99 -15.19 1.82
CA LYS A 112 -4.64 -15.74 2.00
C LYS A 112 -4.67 -17.26 2.16
N GLY A 113 -3.84 -17.97 1.38
CA GLY A 113 -3.73 -19.41 1.41
C GLY A 113 -4.85 -20.18 0.71
N GLY A 114 -5.96 -19.49 0.36
CA GLY A 114 -7.07 -20.09 -0.39
C GLY A 114 -6.85 -20.07 -1.91
N GLY A 115 -7.85 -20.55 -2.66
CA GLY A 115 -7.81 -20.59 -4.12
C GLY A 115 -8.95 -21.39 -4.72
N VAL A 116 -9.03 -21.41 -6.05
CA VAL A 116 -10.00 -22.22 -6.81
C VAL A 116 -9.29 -23.45 -7.35
N ALA A 117 -9.86 -24.63 -7.12
CA ALA A 117 -9.37 -25.87 -7.65
C ALA A 117 -10.32 -26.42 -8.73
N HIS A 118 -9.81 -26.67 -9.93
CA HIS A 118 -10.53 -27.25 -11.05
C HIS A 118 -10.42 -28.77 -11.09
N ASN A 119 -9.50 -29.33 -10.31
CA ASN A 119 -9.25 -30.77 -10.21
C ASN A 119 -8.61 -31.12 -8.87
N GLU A 120 -8.45 -32.42 -8.59
CA GLU A 120 -7.90 -32.91 -7.34
C GLU A 120 -6.44 -32.49 -7.10
N TYR A 121 -5.62 -32.39 -8.15
CA TYR A 121 -4.23 -31.96 -8.04
C TYR A 121 -4.13 -30.51 -7.53
N GLU A 122 -4.88 -29.59 -8.13
CA GLU A 122 -4.96 -28.18 -7.68
C GLU A 122 -5.52 -28.08 -6.26
N LEU A 123 -6.52 -28.91 -5.92
CA LEU A 123 -7.04 -28.98 -4.54
C LEU A 123 -5.94 -29.33 -3.54
N GLN A 124 -5.15 -30.38 -3.85
CA GLN A 124 -4.06 -30.81 -2.96
C GLN A 124 -3.03 -29.71 -2.74
N GLU A 125 -2.59 -28.99 -3.79
CA GLU A 125 -1.65 -27.89 -3.65
C GLU A 125 -2.19 -26.76 -2.77
N ILE A 126 -3.47 -26.38 -2.96
CA ILE A 126 -4.08 -25.29 -2.20
C ILE A 126 -4.28 -25.68 -0.74
N VAL A 127 -4.80 -26.88 -0.47
CA VAL A 127 -5.05 -27.37 0.90
C VAL A 127 -3.74 -27.52 1.68
N GLN A 128 -2.70 -28.05 1.03
CA GLN A 128 -1.38 -28.21 1.65
C GLN A 128 -0.77 -26.86 2.07
N ARG A 129 -0.97 -25.83 1.28
CA ARG A 129 -0.54 -24.46 1.58
C ARG A 129 -1.44 -23.78 2.62
N GLY A 130 -2.75 -24.02 2.54
CA GLY A 130 -3.77 -23.29 3.30
C GLY A 130 -3.91 -23.77 4.76
N LEU A 131 -3.98 -25.06 5.00
CA LEU A 131 -4.20 -25.63 6.35
C LEU A 131 -3.21 -25.08 7.40
N PRO A 132 -1.90 -24.99 7.12
CA PRO A 132 -0.94 -24.46 8.09
C PRO A 132 -1.11 -22.98 8.41
N GLN A 133 -1.83 -22.22 7.59
CA GLN A 133 -2.04 -20.77 7.79
C GLN A 133 -3.24 -20.46 8.69
N SER A 134 -4.14 -21.43 8.87
CA SER A 134 -5.25 -21.31 9.79
C SER A 134 -4.80 -21.54 11.23
N ILE A 135 -5.13 -20.63 12.14
CA ILE A 135 -4.85 -20.79 13.58
C ILE A 135 -5.59 -21.97 14.21
N VAL A 136 -6.65 -22.45 13.54
CA VAL A 136 -7.47 -23.60 13.97
C VAL A 136 -7.31 -24.83 13.06
N HIS A 137 -6.33 -24.81 12.14
CA HIS A 137 -6.10 -25.87 11.16
C HIS A 137 -7.37 -26.30 10.41
N GLN A 138 -8.10 -25.31 9.87
CA GLN A 138 -9.35 -25.53 9.15
C GLN A 138 -9.35 -24.81 7.80
N VAL A 139 -9.78 -25.51 6.75
CA VAL A 139 -10.18 -24.94 5.47
C VAL A 139 -11.64 -25.27 5.18
N LEU A 140 -12.35 -24.38 4.51
CA LEU A 140 -13.67 -24.66 3.95
C LEU A 140 -13.50 -25.03 2.47
N VAL A 141 -14.06 -26.17 2.06
CA VAL A 141 -14.23 -26.54 0.65
C VAL A 141 -15.66 -26.21 0.26
N GLU A 142 -15.85 -25.32 -0.72
CA GLU A 142 -17.13 -24.72 -1.06
C GLU A 142 -17.37 -24.75 -2.58
N ARG A 143 -18.65 -24.84 -3.00
CA ARG A 143 -19.06 -24.71 -4.40
C ARG A 143 -18.60 -23.37 -4.97
N TYR A 144 -17.96 -23.41 -6.14
CA TYR A 144 -17.50 -22.20 -6.81
C TYR A 144 -18.60 -21.55 -7.67
N VAL A 145 -18.85 -20.26 -7.42
CA VAL A 145 -19.85 -19.45 -8.14
C VAL A 145 -19.21 -18.19 -8.74
N GLY A 146 -18.08 -18.37 -9.42
CA GLY A 146 -17.22 -17.27 -9.88
C GLY A 146 -17.86 -16.29 -10.89
N SER A 147 -18.99 -16.63 -11.52
CA SER A 147 -19.73 -15.75 -12.44
C SER A 147 -20.85 -14.94 -11.76
N TRP A 148 -21.14 -15.17 -10.49
CA TRP A 148 -22.18 -14.44 -9.78
C TRP A 148 -21.75 -13.00 -9.48
N LYS A 149 -22.74 -12.09 -9.35
CA LYS A 149 -22.52 -10.71 -8.88
C LYS A 149 -22.10 -10.75 -7.42
N GLN A 150 -21.21 -9.84 -7.04
CA GLN A 150 -20.81 -9.66 -5.65
C GLN A 150 -21.37 -8.34 -5.11
N ILE A 151 -22.21 -8.44 -4.07
CA ILE A 151 -22.90 -7.31 -3.45
C ILE A 151 -22.48 -7.21 -1.99
N GLU A 152 -22.24 -6.00 -1.52
CA GLU A 152 -21.81 -5.74 -0.15
C GLU A 152 -22.77 -4.78 0.55
N TYR A 153 -22.98 -5.02 1.85
CA TYR A 153 -23.73 -4.13 2.74
C TYR A 153 -22.87 -3.78 3.95
N GLU A 154 -22.59 -2.49 4.12
CA GLU A 154 -22.03 -1.97 5.36
C GLU A 154 -23.16 -1.72 6.35
N MET A 155 -23.07 -2.41 7.48
CA MET A 155 -24.13 -2.46 8.48
C MET A 155 -23.68 -1.82 9.78
N MET A 156 -24.64 -1.21 10.48
CA MET A 156 -24.43 -0.73 11.85
C MET A 156 -25.54 -1.29 12.73
N ARG A 157 -25.20 -1.82 13.91
CA ARG A 157 -26.16 -2.36 14.87
C ARG A 157 -25.80 -1.99 16.31
N ASP A 158 -26.81 -1.56 17.08
CA ASP A 158 -26.66 -1.24 18.51
C ASP A 158 -27.17 -2.37 19.44
N SER A 159 -26.97 -2.18 20.75
CA SER A 159 -27.40 -3.15 21.78
C SER A 159 -28.89 -3.20 22.00
N THR A 160 -29.65 -2.21 21.55
CA THR A 160 -31.14 -2.16 21.69
C THR A 160 -31.85 -2.87 20.55
N GLY A 161 -31.06 -3.35 19.53
CA GLY A 161 -31.58 -4.12 18.40
C GLY A 161 -31.83 -3.31 17.14
N ASN A 162 -31.58 -1.98 17.16
CA ASN A 162 -31.61 -1.20 15.92
C ASN A 162 -30.49 -1.63 15.00
N ALA A 163 -30.83 -1.79 13.72
CA ALA A 163 -29.84 -2.14 12.68
C ALA A 163 -30.15 -1.34 11.42
N ILE A 164 -29.14 -0.77 10.80
CA ILE A 164 -29.25 0.00 9.55
C ILE A 164 -28.23 -0.46 8.53
N THR A 165 -28.53 -0.24 7.26
CA THR A 165 -27.60 -0.32 6.14
C THR A 165 -27.02 1.08 5.91
N VAL A 166 -25.73 1.24 6.16
CA VAL A 166 -25.05 2.52 5.91
C VAL A 166 -24.75 2.70 4.43
N CYS A 167 -24.32 1.64 3.75
CA CYS A 167 -23.98 1.68 2.33
C CYS A 167 -24.26 0.32 1.69
N ASN A 168 -24.87 0.34 0.51
CA ASN A 168 -24.93 -0.80 -0.39
C ASN A 168 -23.93 -0.57 -1.54
N MET A 169 -23.15 -1.60 -1.85
CA MET A 169 -22.07 -1.53 -2.85
C MET A 169 -22.14 -2.73 -3.79
N GLU A 170 -21.81 -2.50 -5.04
CA GLU A 170 -21.74 -3.52 -6.09
C GLU A 170 -20.36 -3.60 -6.70
N ASN A 171 -19.86 -4.80 -6.89
CA ASN A 171 -18.58 -5.08 -7.53
C ASN A 171 -18.77 -5.21 -9.05
N VAL A 172 -17.96 -4.52 -9.84
CA VAL A 172 -18.04 -4.54 -11.33
C VAL A 172 -17.56 -5.87 -11.90
N LEU A 173 -16.50 -6.44 -11.31
CA LEU A 173 -16.00 -7.77 -11.67
C LEU A 173 -16.74 -8.83 -10.84
N ALA A 174 -17.04 -9.97 -11.47
CA ALA A 174 -17.75 -11.08 -10.81
C ALA A 174 -16.96 -11.69 -9.65
N MET A 175 -17.58 -12.59 -8.87
CA MET A 175 -17.04 -13.22 -7.66
C MET A 175 -15.73 -14.00 -7.83
N ARG A 176 -15.27 -14.22 -9.06
CA ARG A 176 -13.92 -14.79 -9.32
C ARG A 176 -12.78 -13.86 -8.90
N VAL A 177 -13.04 -12.57 -8.69
CA VAL A 177 -12.07 -11.56 -8.23
C VAL A 177 -12.39 -11.15 -6.80
N HIS A 178 -11.38 -11.14 -5.94
CA HIS A 178 -11.52 -10.70 -4.53
C HIS A 178 -12.02 -9.25 -4.47
N THR A 179 -12.93 -8.93 -3.54
CA THR A 179 -13.53 -7.59 -3.42
C THR A 179 -12.48 -6.47 -3.22
N GLY A 180 -11.37 -6.75 -2.54
CA GLY A 180 -10.25 -5.80 -2.38
C GLY A 180 -9.59 -5.41 -3.72
N ASP A 181 -9.57 -6.33 -4.68
CA ASP A 181 -9.04 -6.13 -6.04
C ASP A 181 -10.12 -5.73 -7.05
N ASN A 182 -11.37 -5.60 -6.61
CA ASN A 182 -12.49 -5.29 -7.46
C ASN A 182 -12.74 -3.78 -7.58
N ILE A 183 -13.30 -3.37 -8.69
CA ILE A 183 -13.86 -2.02 -8.89
C ILE A 183 -15.24 -2.04 -8.22
N VAL A 184 -15.44 -1.18 -7.22
CA VAL A 184 -16.68 -1.16 -6.42
C VAL A 184 -17.43 0.14 -6.66
N VAL A 185 -18.75 0.04 -6.85
CA VAL A 185 -19.64 1.18 -7.11
C VAL A 185 -20.66 1.30 -5.98
N ALA A 186 -20.85 2.49 -5.47
CA ALA A 186 -21.89 2.85 -4.50
C ALA A 186 -22.74 4.04 -5.00
N PRO A 187 -24.09 3.96 -4.92
CA PRO A 187 -24.87 2.78 -4.61
C PRO A 187 -24.81 1.75 -5.74
N SER A 188 -25.29 0.51 -5.51
CA SER A 188 -25.47 -0.50 -6.57
C SER A 188 -26.22 0.08 -7.76
N GLN A 189 -25.77 -0.23 -8.98
CA GLN A 189 -26.33 0.31 -10.22
C GLN A 189 -27.22 -0.69 -10.97
N THR A 190 -27.06 -1.99 -10.72
CA THR A 190 -27.73 -3.04 -11.48
C THR A 190 -28.73 -3.86 -10.68
N LEU A 191 -28.87 -3.61 -9.36
CA LEU A 191 -29.91 -4.24 -8.54
C LEU A 191 -31.27 -3.60 -8.80
N ASN A 192 -32.30 -4.41 -8.96
CA ASN A 192 -33.67 -3.96 -8.89
C ASN A 192 -34.11 -3.77 -7.42
N ASN A 193 -35.29 -3.16 -7.21
CA ASN A 193 -35.80 -2.85 -5.88
C ASN A 193 -36.05 -4.11 -5.02
N GLU A 194 -36.47 -5.20 -5.62
CA GLU A 194 -36.75 -6.46 -4.92
C GLU A 194 -35.46 -7.13 -4.46
N GLU A 195 -34.46 -7.24 -5.32
CA GLU A 195 -33.12 -7.76 -5.00
C GLU A 195 -32.47 -6.93 -3.87
N TYR A 196 -32.51 -5.59 -3.98
CA TYR A 196 -31.97 -4.69 -2.96
C TYR A 196 -32.59 -4.98 -1.57
N HIS A 197 -33.92 -4.99 -1.47
CA HIS A 197 -34.59 -5.18 -0.17
C HIS A 197 -34.49 -6.60 0.36
N LYS A 198 -34.43 -7.61 -0.52
CA LYS A 198 -34.20 -9.02 -0.18
C LYS A 198 -32.84 -9.22 0.49
N LEU A 199 -31.77 -8.71 -0.13
CA LEU A 199 -30.42 -8.78 0.41
C LEU A 199 -30.25 -7.94 1.69
N ARG A 200 -30.80 -6.71 1.72
CA ARG A 200 -30.82 -5.88 2.92
C ARG A 200 -31.47 -6.60 4.10
N SER A 201 -32.62 -7.19 3.90
CA SER A 201 -33.34 -7.92 4.94
C SER A 201 -32.57 -9.16 5.40
N ALA A 202 -31.88 -9.84 4.49
CA ALA A 202 -31.00 -10.96 4.82
C ALA A 202 -29.80 -10.50 5.67
N ALA A 203 -29.17 -9.37 5.32
CA ALA A 203 -28.07 -8.80 6.09
C ALA A 203 -28.48 -8.46 7.53
N ILE A 204 -29.63 -7.81 7.72
CA ILE A 204 -30.17 -7.48 9.04
C ILE A 204 -30.38 -8.76 9.88
N ARG A 205 -31.03 -9.82 9.33
CA ARG A 205 -31.22 -11.08 10.04
C ARG A 205 -29.90 -11.74 10.43
N ALA A 206 -28.92 -11.76 9.52
CA ALA A 206 -27.61 -12.34 9.75
C ALA A 206 -26.85 -11.61 10.89
N VAL A 207 -26.78 -10.29 10.84
CA VAL A 207 -26.10 -9.45 11.83
C VAL A 207 -26.74 -9.56 13.22
N GLN A 208 -28.08 -9.61 13.28
CA GLN A 208 -28.81 -9.83 14.53
C GLN A 208 -28.52 -11.21 15.12
N HIS A 209 -28.54 -12.26 14.31
CA HIS A 209 -28.31 -13.64 14.76
C HIS A 209 -26.86 -13.85 15.25
N CYS A 210 -25.87 -13.27 14.57
CA CYS A 210 -24.47 -13.29 14.99
C CYS A 210 -24.15 -12.39 16.20
N ASN A 211 -25.15 -11.67 16.73
CA ASN A 211 -25.00 -10.73 17.84
C ASN A 211 -23.89 -9.70 17.63
N ILE A 212 -23.78 -9.15 16.41
CA ILE A 212 -22.83 -8.08 16.09
C ILE A 212 -23.24 -6.80 16.83
N LEU A 213 -22.26 -6.10 17.42
CA LEU A 213 -22.43 -4.79 18.03
C LEU A 213 -21.39 -3.81 17.45
N GLY A 214 -21.87 -2.71 16.89
CA GLY A 214 -21.06 -1.77 16.12
C GLY A 214 -21.22 -2.01 14.64
N GLU A 215 -20.12 -1.96 13.92
CA GLU A 215 -20.05 -2.04 12.47
C GLU A 215 -19.67 -3.43 11.99
N CYS A 216 -20.16 -3.82 10.80
CA CYS A 216 -19.73 -4.99 10.05
C CYS A 216 -20.04 -4.88 8.56
N ASN A 217 -19.24 -5.57 7.74
CA ASN A 217 -19.48 -5.77 6.31
C ASN A 217 -20.09 -7.14 6.06
N VAL A 218 -21.21 -7.20 5.31
CA VAL A 218 -21.87 -8.44 4.88
C VAL A 218 -21.75 -8.57 3.37
N GLN A 219 -21.20 -9.68 2.90
CA GLN A 219 -21.00 -9.97 1.48
C GLN A 219 -21.94 -11.06 0.98
N PHE A 220 -22.55 -10.80 -0.19
CA PHE A 220 -23.45 -11.71 -0.88
C PHE A 220 -22.99 -12.02 -2.29
N GLY A 221 -23.22 -13.26 -2.71
CA GLY A 221 -23.26 -13.64 -4.13
C GLY A 221 -24.72 -13.61 -4.59
N LEU A 222 -24.99 -13.03 -5.77
CA LEU A 222 -26.30 -12.97 -6.42
C LEU A 222 -26.19 -13.56 -7.83
N ASP A 223 -26.99 -14.57 -8.14
CA ASP A 223 -27.03 -15.17 -9.48
C ASP A 223 -27.61 -14.17 -10.48
N PRO A 224 -26.89 -13.75 -11.53
CA PRO A 224 -27.42 -12.82 -12.52
C PRO A 224 -28.55 -13.38 -13.41
N ALA A 225 -28.77 -14.69 -13.40
CA ALA A 225 -29.79 -15.37 -14.21
C ALA A 225 -31.07 -15.71 -13.43
N SER A 226 -31.03 -15.59 -12.11
CA SER A 226 -32.15 -15.89 -11.20
C SER A 226 -32.15 -14.90 -10.02
N GLU A 227 -33.08 -15.08 -9.08
CA GLU A 227 -33.07 -14.34 -7.83
C GLU A 227 -32.33 -15.08 -6.69
N ASP A 228 -31.61 -16.15 -7.00
CA ASP A 228 -30.85 -16.92 -6.02
C ASP A 228 -29.68 -16.13 -5.50
N TYR A 229 -29.47 -16.17 -4.20
CA TYR A 229 -28.37 -15.49 -3.53
C TYR A 229 -27.82 -16.34 -2.40
N CYS A 230 -26.62 -16.03 -1.95
CA CYS A 230 -26.02 -16.64 -0.78
C CYS A 230 -25.16 -15.63 -0.01
N ALA A 231 -25.10 -15.77 1.31
CA ALA A 231 -24.12 -15.08 2.13
C ALA A 231 -22.76 -15.76 1.97
N ILE A 232 -21.73 -14.94 1.76
CA ILE A 232 -20.35 -15.38 1.58
C ILE A 232 -19.55 -15.27 2.86
N GLU A 233 -19.61 -14.09 3.52
CA GLU A 233 -18.93 -13.84 4.79
C GLU A 233 -19.51 -12.60 5.49
N ILE A 234 -19.25 -12.50 6.79
CA ILE A 234 -19.47 -11.30 7.59
C ILE A 234 -18.15 -10.94 8.26
N ASN A 235 -17.69 -9.72 8.02
CA ASN A 235 -16.50 -9.17 8.65
C ASN A 235 -16.94 -8.33 9.85
N ALA A 236 -16.84 -8.85 11.09
CA ALA A 236 -17.28 -8.19 12.33
C ALA A 236 -16.26 -7.15 12.82
N ARG A 237 -15.78 -6.31 11.93
CA ARG A 237 -14.71 -5.32 12.17
C ARG A 237 -14.72 -4.25 11.11
N LEU A 238 -14.13 -3.09 11.42
CA LEU A 238 -13.80 -2.08 10.42
C LEU A 238 -12.87 -2.67 9.35
N SER A 239 -13.15 -2.34 8.10
CA SER A 239 -12.46 -2.85 6.91
C SER A 239 -12.18 -1.71 5.93
N ARG A 240 -11.54 -2.01 4.79
CA ARG A 240 -11.36 -1.04 3.69
C ARG A 240 -12.70 -0.55 3.16
N SER A 241 -13.65 -1.44 2.98
CA SER A 241 -15.01 -1.07 2.53
C SER A 241 -15.72 -0.15 3.52
N SER A 242 -15.47 -0.28 4.83
CA SER A 242 -16.01 0.62 5.85
C SER A 242 -15.48 2.04 5.69
N ALA A 243 -14.19 2.22 5.39
CA ALA A 243 -13.60 3.52 5.11
C ALA A 243 -14.22 4.16 3.86
N LEU A 244 -14.36 3.38 2.77
CA LEU A 244 -15.06 3.81 1.56
C LEU A 244 -16.50 4.21 1.86
N ALA A 245 -17.28 3.35 2.50
CA ALA A 245 -18.70 3.58 2.82
C ALA A 245 -18.89 4.83 3.69
N SER A 246 -18.04 5.02 4.70
CA SER A 246 -18.06 6.21 5.56
C SER A 246 -17.94 7.50 4.76
N LYS A 247 -16.96 7.54 3.84
CA LYS A 247 -16.63 8.76 3.07
C LYS A 247 -17.55 8.93 1.85
N ALA A 248 -18.03 7.82 1.29
CA ALA A 248 -19.02 7.85 0.20
C ALA A 248 -20.40 8.39 0.66
N THR A 249 -20.79 8.11 1.90
CA THR A 249 -22.13 8.45 2.40
C THR A 249 -22.18 9.64 3.34
N GLY A 250 -21.01 10.12 3.81
CA GLY A 250 -20.97 11.10 4.89
C GLY A 250 -21.50 10.56 6.24
N TYR A 251 -21.36 9.25 6.47
CA TYR A 251 -21.71 8.60 7.74
C TYR A 251 -20.43 8.17 8.48
N PRO A 252 -20.14 8.71 9.68
CA PRO A 252 -18.86 8.48 10.36
C PRO A 252 -18.85 7.10 11.07
N LEU A 253 -18.67 6.03 10.30
CA LEU A 253 -18.78 4.63 10.77
C LEU A 253 -17.95 4.33 12.00
N ALA A 254 -16.66 4.65 11.99
CA ALA A 254 -15.77 4.36 13.11
C ALA A 254 -16.17 5.11 14.40
N TYR A 255 -16.55 6.38 14.26
CA TYR A 255 -17.02 7.19 15.40
C TYR A 255 -18.31 6.61 16.00
N MET A 256 -19.28 6.26 15.14
CA MET A 256 -20.55 5.68 15.59
C MET A 256 -20.34 4.31 16.22
N ALA A 257 -19.51 3.45 15.62
CA ALA A 257 -19.16 2.16 16.18
C ALA A 257 -18.55 2.29 17.59
N ALA A 258 -17.61 3.25 17.79
CA ALA A 258 -17.03 3.50 19.10
C ALA A 258 -18.07 3.92 20.15
N LYS A 259 -18.99 4.81 19.78
CA LYS A 259 -20.11 5.22 20.67
C LYS A 259 -21.04 4.07 21.02
N ILE A 260 -21.38 3.22 20.04
CA ILE A 260 -22.20 2.02 20.27
C ILE A 260 -21.49 1.04 21.21
N CYS A 261 -20.17 0.82 21.03
CA CYS A 261 -19.38 0.00 21.95
C CYS A 261 -19.41 0.52 23.40
N LEU A 262 -19.58 1.84 23.58
CA LEU A 262 -19.74 2.49 24.90
C LEU A 262 -21.18 2.46 25.43
N GLY A 263 -22.12 1.85 24.68
CA GLY A 263 -23.51 1.64 25.12
C GLY A 263 -24.55 2.64 24.61
N TYR A 264 -24.17 3.58 23.73
CA TYR A 264 -25.13 4.47 23.08
C TYR A 264 -25.96 3.71 22.04
N SER A 265 -27.24 4.06 21.90
CA SER A 265 -28.09 3.57 20.81
C SER A 265 -27.96 4.46 19.56
N LEU A 266 -28.28 3.89 18.38
CA LEU A 266 -28.28 4.62 17.11
C LEU A 266 -29.25 5.82 17.11
N SER A 267 -30.35 5.73 17.84
CA SER A 267 -31.36 6.82 17.94
C SER A 267 -30.89 8.01 18.81
N GLU A 268 -29.94 7.78 19.73
CA GLU A 268 -29.38 8.83 20.60
C GLU A 268 -28.25 9.63 19.94
N LEU A 269 -27.65 9.07 18.88
CA LEU A 269 -26.50 9.67 18.22
C LEU A 269 -26.92 10.53 17.04
N VAL A 270 -26.24 11.66 16.86
CA VAL A 270 -26.38 12.54 15.70
C VAL A 270 -25.21 12.30 14.75
N ASN A 271 -25.48 12.28 13.44
CA ASN A 271 -24.41 12.21 12.44
C ASN A 271 -23.51 13.45 12.55
N SER A 272 -22.25 13.26 12.96
CA SER A 272 -21.29 14.35 13.21
C SER A 272 -20.73 14.99 11.94
N ILE A 273 -20.86 14.34 10.77
CA ILE A 273 -20.44 14.89 9.47
C ILE A 273 -21.52 15.79 8.90
N THR A 274 -22.69 15.25 8.63
CA THR A 274 -23.78 15.98 7.98
C THR A 274 -24.54 16.91 8.94
N LYS A 275 -24.53 16.60 10.24
CA LYS A 275 -25.19 17.36 11.35
C LYS A 275 -26.69 17.57 11.17
N THR A 276 -27.33 16.79 10.33
CA THR A 276 -28.74 16.93 9.94
C THR A 276 -29.56 15.68 10.19
N THR A 277 -28.93 14.50 10.34
CA THR A 277 -29.58 13.21 10.56
C THR A 277 -29.13 12.56 11.86
N THR A 278 -29.96 11.62 12.37
CA THR A 278 -29.50 10.71 13.44
C THR A 278 -28.65 9.59 12.87
N ALA A 279 -27.92 8.89 13.74
CA ALA A 279 -27.17 7.70 13.34
C ALA A 279 -28.08 6.52 12.93
N CYS A 280 -29.37 6.57 13.25
CA CYS A 280 -30.38 5.55 12.87
C CYS A 280 -30.98 5.79 11.46
N PHE A 281 -30.41 6.71 10.67
CA PHE A 281 -30.87 7.05 9.33
C PHE A 281 -30.03 6.35 8.26
N GLU A 282 -30.67 5.58 7.37
CA GLU A 282 -29.99 4.94 6.23
C GLU A 282 -29.69 5.97 5.14
N PRO A 283 -28.41 6.17 4.74
CA PRO A 283 -28.04 7.12 3.72
C PRO A 283 -28.65 6.86 2.34
N SER A 284 -29.02 7.91 1.64
CA SER A 284 -29.45 7.93 0.24
C SER A 284 -28.54 8.83 -0.56
N LEU A 285 -28.06 8.36 -1.72
CA LEU A 285 -27.08 9.06 -2.55
C LEU A 285 -27.70 9.46 -3.89
N ASP A 286 -27.44 10.70 -4.34
CA ASP A 286 -27.84 11.21 -5.67
C ASP A 286 -26.62 11.35 -6.61
N TYR A 287 -25.47 10.77 -6.24
CA TYR A 287 -24.22 10.71 -6.97
C TYR A 287 -23.69 9.26 -7.01
N VAL A 288 -22.73 9.01 -7.86
CA VAL A 288 -22.04 7.72 -8.00
C VAL A 288 -20.64 7.83 -7.40
N VAL A 289 -20.33 6.92 -6.49
CA VAL A 289 -19.00 6.75 -5.95
C VAL A 289 -18.38 5.50 -6.55
N LEU A 290 -17.13 5.60 -7.00
CA LEU A 290 -16.41 4.47 -7.56
C LEU A 290 -15.06 4.32 -6.85
N LYS A 291 -14.85 3.15 -6.27
CA LYS A 291 -13.55 2.69 -5.76
C LYS A 291 -12.79 1.99 -6.88
N MET A 292 -11.54 2.35 -7.08
CA MET A 292 -10.64 1.65 -7.98
C MET A 292 -9.37 1.22 -7.24
N PRO A 293 -9.03 -0.07 -7.28
CA PRO A 293 -7.81 -0.57 -6.68
C PRO A 293 -6.59 -0.13 -7.47
N ARG A 294 -5.45 -0.05 -6.78
CA ARG A 294 -4.15 0.15 -7.36
C ARG A 294 -3.27 -1.08 -7.18
N TRP A 295 -2.68 -1.55 -8.29
CA TRP A 295 -1.71 -2.62 -8.31
C TRP A 295 -0.35 -2.09 -8.75
N ASP A 296 0.73 -2.68 -8.23
CA ASP A 296 2.12 -2.34 -8.58
C ASP A 296 2.90 -3.57 -9.08
N PHE A 297 2.25 -4.44 -9.87
CA PHE A 297 2.84 -5.69 -10.38
C PHE A 297 4.14 -5.48 -11.15
N ARG A 298 4.28 -4.36 -11.85
CA ARG A 298 5.51 -4.03 -12.61
C ARG A 298 6.77 -3.91 -11.75
N LYS A 299 6.61 -3.82 -10.44
CA LYS A 299 7.74 -3.75 -9.48
C LYS A 299 8.29 -5.13 -9.10
N PHE A 300 7.65 -6.20 -9.52
CA PHE A 300 8.01 -7.56 -9.16
C PHE A 300 8.32 -8.37 -10.41
N GLU A 301 9.50 -8.97 -10.43
CA GLU A 301 9.83 -9.97 -11.46
C GLU A 301 9.05 -11.26 -11.20
N LEU A 302 8.64 -11.96 -12.25
CA LEU A 302 7.93 -13.26 -12.21
C LEU A 302 6.54 -13.24 -11.54
N VAL A 303 6.00 -12.08 -11.16
CA VAL A 303 4.68 -12.01 -10.54
C VAL A 303 3.54 -12.36 -11.52
N SER A 304 2.59 -13.16 -11.05
CA SER A 304 1.33 -13.38 -11.77
C SER A 304 0.43 -12.14 -11.67
N ARG A 305 0.15 -11.49 -12.80
CA ARG A 305 -0.76 -10.34 -12.88
C ARG A 305 -2.25 -10.74 -12.84
N LYS A 306 -2.58 -12.03 -12.94
CA LYS A 306 -3.97 -12.51 -12.91
C LYS A 306 -4.63 -12.15 -11.58
N LEU A 307 -5.82 -11.53 -11.66
CA LEU A 307 -6.68 -11.28 -10.51
C LEU A 307 -7.46 -12.56 -10.18
N GLY A 308 -7.64 -12.80 -8.89
CA GLY A 308 -8.28 -14.01 -8.40
C GLY A 308 -8.91 -13.81 -7.02
N THR A 309 -9.04 -14.88 -6.28
CA THR A 309 -9.70 -14.90 -4.96
C THR A 309 -8.83 -14.37 -3.82
N SER A 310 -7.55 -14.07 -4.07
CA SER A 310 -6.64 -13.44 -3.11
C SER A 310 -6.37 -11.99 -3.49
N MET A 311 -6.37 -11.09 -2.49
CA MET A 311 -6.13 -9.66 -2.67
C MET A 311 -4.66 -9.37 -2.96
N LYS A 312 -4.38 -8.68 -4.08
CA LYS A 312 -3.04 -8.31 -4.55
C LYS A 312 -2.82 -6.78 -4.64
N SER A 313 -3.89 -5.98 -4.52
CA SER A 313 -3.81 -4.51 -4.56
C SER A 313 -3.07 -3.94 -3.35
N VAL A 314 -2.35 -2.86 -3.57
CA VAL A 314 -1.57 -2.15 -2.53
C VAL A 314 -2.27 -0.91 -1.98
N GLY A 315 -3.25 -0.38 -2.70
CA GLY A 315 -4.06 0.77 -2.30
C GLY A 315 -5.27 0.94 -3.20
N GLU A 316 -6.01 2.01 -2.97
CA GLU A 316 -7.23 2.32 -3.71
C GLU A 316 -7.51 3.82 -3.78
N VAL A 317 -8.37 4.20 -4.68
CA VAL A 317 -8.89 5.57 -4.82
C VAL A 317 -10.41 5.57 -4.77
N MET A 318 -10.97 6.70 -4.36
CA MET A 318 -12.40 6.98 -4.40
C MET A 318 -12.68 8.17 -5.32
N ALA A 319 -13.40 7.93 -6.40
CA ALA A 319 -13.87 8.96 -7.31
C ALA A 319 -15.37 9.18 -7.13
N ILE A 320 -15.80 10.44 -7.19
CA ILE A 320 -17.22 10.83 -7.10
C ILE A 320 -17.62 11.59 -8.36
N GLY A 321 -18.76 11.22 -8.94
CA GLY A 321 -19.33 11.85 -10.13
C GLY A 321 -20.84 11.78 -10.14
N ARG A 322 -21.48 12.46 -11.10
CA ARG A 322 -22.94 12.42 -11.30
C ARG A 322 -23.38 11.26 -12.21
N SER A 323 -22.40 10.55 -12.80
CA SER A 323 -22.61 9.35 -13.60
C SER A 323 -21.44 8.39 -13.42
N PHE A 324 -21.64 7.12 -13.80
CA PHE A 324 -20.58 6.10 -13.81
C PHE A 324 -19.44 6.49 -14.77
N GLU A 325 -19.77 7.03 -15.94
CA GLU A 325 -18.79 7.49 -16.94
C GLU A 325 -17.86 8.55 -16.36
N GLU A 326 -18.40 9.56 -15.65
CA GLU A 326 -17.59 10.57 -14.96
C GLU A 326 -16.71 9.96 -13.88
N ALA A 327 -17.29 9.12 -13.02
CA ALA A 327 -16.59 8.53 -11.89
C ALA A 327 -15.45 7.60 -12.31
N VAL A 328 -15.66 6.72 -13.33
CA VAL A 328 -14.63 5.77 -13.77
C VAL A 328 -13.44 6.47 -14.45
N GLN A 329 -13.69 7.53 -15.23
CA GLN A 329 -12.62 8.33 -15.85
C GLN A 329 -11.75 9.03 -14.79
N LYS A 330 -12.37 9.66 -13.79
CA LYS A 330 -11.68 10.24 -12.64
C LYS A 330 -10.87 9.18 -11.87
N ALA A 331 -11.48 8.04 -11.55
CA ALA A 331 -10.82 6.97 -10.80
C ALA A 331 -9.54 6.47 -11.47
N ILE A 332 -9.57 6.27 -12.80
CA ILE A 332 -8.38 5.84 -13.55
C ILE A 332 -7.26 6.88 -13.42
N ARG A 333 -7.54 8.18 -13.55
CA ARG A 333 -6.54 9.23 -13.37
C ARG A 333 -6.01 9.31 -11.93
N MET A 334 -6.89 9.11 -10.95
CA MET A 334 -6.53 9.10 -9.54
C MET A 334 -5.54 7.99 -9.18
N THR A 335 -5.55 6.84 -9.90
CA THR A 335 -4.60 5.75 -9.65
C THR A 335 -3.14 6.13 -9.94
N ASP A 336 -2.89 7.21 -10.67
CA ASP A 336 -1.54 7.70 -11.03
C ASP A 336 -0.65 6.62 -11.69
N THR A 337 -1.25 5.88 -12.63
CA THR A 337 -0.57 4.84 -13.43
C THR A 337 -0.11 5.34 -14.80
N GLY A 338 -0.16 6.66 -15.04
CA GLY A 338 0.14 7.29 -16.32
C GLY A 338 -1.03 7.28 -17.32
N LYS A 339 -2.16 6.67 -16.96
CA LYS A 339 -3.36 6.63 -17.81
C LYS A 339 -4.21 7.88 -17.60
N HIS A 340 -4.77 8.41 -18.70
CA HIS A 340 -5.57 9.64 -18.70
C HIS A 340 -7.08 9.39 -18.55
N GLY A 341 -7.53 8.14 -18.55
CA GLY A 341 -8.90 7.70 -18.43
C GLY A 341 -9.12 6.37 -19.14
N LEU A 342 -10.36 6.02 -19.44
CA LEU A 342 -10.70 4.82 -20.23
C LEU A 342 -10.11 4.86 -21.64
N VAL A 343 -10.03 6.05 -22.24
CA VAL A 343 -9.62 6.27 -23.64
C VAL A 343 -8.55 7.36 -23.72
N CYS A 344 -7.99 7.58 -24.91
CA CYS A 344 -6.93 8.56 -25.17
C CYS A 344 -5.61 8.25 -24.47
N ASN A 345 -5.32 7.01 -24.16
CA ASN A 345 -4.02 6.53 -23.71
C ASN A 345 -3.10 6.26 -24.93
N ASP A 346 -1.81 6.00 -24.69
CA ASP A 346 -0.89 5.69 -25.80
C ASP A 346 -1.08 4.22 -26.19
N ASP A 347 -1.85 3.99 -27.25
CA ASP A 347 -2.29 2.67 -27.71
C ASP A 347 -1.28 1.99 -28.68
N SER A 348 0.00 2.35 -28.63
CA SER A 348 1.02 1.92 -29.61
C SER A 348 1.37 0.43 -29.60
N GLU A 349 0.87 -0.38 -28.65
CA GLU A 349 1.15 -1.82 -28.52
C GLU A 349 -0.12 -2.69 -28.59
N LEU A 350 -1.17 -2.23 -29.23
CA LEU A 350 -2.39 -3.02 -29.38
C LEU A 350 -2.19 -4.11 -30.43
N GLU A 351 -1.73 -5.29 -30.04
CA GLU A 351 -1.88 -6.49 -30.87
C GLU A 351 -3.36 -6.66 -31.23
N GLU A 352 -3.66 -6.70 -32.53
CA GLU A 352 -5.03 -6.86 -33.08
C GLU A 352 -5.55 -8.31 -33.01
N ASN A 353 -4.94 -9.15 -32.16
CA ASN A 353 -5.31 -10.55 -32.05
C ASN A 353 -6.55 -10.72 -31.14
N LEU A 354 -7.69 -11.01 -31.75
CA LEU A 354 -8.97 -11.26 -31.08
C LEU A 354 -8.87 -12.37 -30.03
N GLU A 355 -8.14 -13.43 -30.30
CA GLU A 355 -8.00 -14.58 -29.40
C GLU A 355 -7.28 -14.18 -28.09
N ILE A 356 -6.26 -13.34 -28.16
CA ILE A 356 -5.57 -12.81 -26.99
C ILE A 356 -6.52 -11.95 -26.15
N VAL A 357 -7.32 -11.11 -26.79
CA VAL A 357 -8.30 -10.26 -26.08
C VAL A 357 -9.38 -11.11 -25.40
N GLU A 358 -9.89 -12.14 -26.06
CA GLU A 358 -10.86 -13.06 -25.47
C GLU A 358 -10.28 -13.82 -24.26
N GLN A 359 -9.04 -14.28 -24.34
CA GLN A 359 -8.35 -14.92 -23.22
C GLN A 359 -8.12 -13.94 -22.04
N ALA A 360 -7.79 -12.68 -22.31
CA ALA A 360 -7.64 -11.65 -21.29
C ALA A 360 -8.98 -11.28 -20.62
N LEU A 361 -10.10 -11.36 -21.32
CA LEU A 361 -11.45 -11.20 -20.73
C LEU A 361 -11.83 -12.37 -19.81
N LEU A 362 -11.41 -13.60 -20.16
CA LEU A 362 -11.62 -14.79 -19.32
C LEU A 362 -10.77 -14.75 -18.04
N HIS A 363 -9.55 -14.21 -18.13
CA HIS A 363 -8.57 -14.17 -17.05
C HIS A 363 -8.16 -12.72 -16.76
N PRO A 364 -9.00 -11.94 -16.04
CA PRO A 364 -8.75 -10.53 -15.81
C PRO A 364 -7.45 -10.27 -15.05
N ASP A 365 -6.78 -9.19 -15.42
CA ASP A 365 -5.59 -8.65 -14.76
C ASP A 365 -5.80 -7.18 -14.36
N ASP A 366 -4.74 -6.49 -13.95
CA ASP A 366 -4.77 -5.07 -13.59
C ASP A 366 -5.09 -4.13 -14.77
N GLU A 367 -5.20 -4.64 -16.00
CA GLU A 367 -5.59 -3.89 -17.21
C GLU A 367 -6.98 -4.25 -17.73
N VAL A 368 -7.80 -4.92 -16.92
CA VAL A 368 -9.13 -5.42 -17.32
C VAL A 368 -10.03 -4.38 -18.01
N LEU A 369 -10.05 -3.12 -17.53
CA LEU A 369 -10.83 -2.05 -18.17
C LEU A 369 -10.30 -1.69 -19.56
N GLN A 370 -8.99 -1.67 -19.75
CA GLN A 370 -8.36 -1.43 -21.05
C GLN A 370 -8.64 -2.59 -22.03
N THR A 371 -8.66 -3.82 -21.51
CA THR A 371 -9.05 -5.01 -22.27
C THR A 371 -10.50 -4.90 -22.75
N VAL A 372 -11.43 -4.45 -21.89
CA VAL A 372 -12.83 -4.18 -22.27
C VAL A 372 -12.93 -3.08 -23.33
N VAL A 373 -12.22 -1.97 -23.17
CA VAL A 373 -12.17 -0.87 -24.16
C VAL A 373 -11.65 -1.39 -25.49
N LYS A 374 -10.57 -2.17 -25.49
CA LYS A 374 -10.00 -2.80 -26.70
C LYS A 374 -11.01 -3.73 -27.37
N ALA A 375 -11.66 -4.61 -26.60
CA ALA A 375 -12.67 -5.53 -27.12
C ALA A 375 -13.81 -4.79 -27.83
N ILE A 376 -14.33 -3.71 -27.22
CA ILE A 376 -15.39 -2.89 -27.83
C ILE A 376 -14.89 -2.20 -29.10
N LYS A 377 -13.68 -1.63 -29.11
CA LYS A 377 -13.07 -0.98 -30.27
C LYS A 377 -12.85 -1.95 -31.44
N LEU A 378 -12.53 -3.22 -31.15
CA LEU A 378 -12.41 -4.30 -32.16
C LEU A 378 -13.76 -4.84 -32.63
N GLY A 379 -14.89 -4.36 -32.11
CA GLY A 379 -16.23 -4.74 -32.54
C GLY A 379 -16.77 -6.02 -31.87
N ILE A 380 -16.14 -6.53 -30.80
CA ILE A 380 -16.71 -7.64 -30.03
C ILE A 380 -18.01 -7.17 -29.37
N SER A 381 -19.06 -7.97 -29.49
CA SER A 381 -20.39 -7.59 -28.98
C SER A 381 -20.41 -7.56 -27.44
N ILE A 382 -21.25 -6.69 -26.88
CA ILE A 382 -21.48 -6.59 -25.42
C ILE A 382 -21.85 -7.97 -24.84
N ASP A 383 -22.71 -8.74 -25.51
CA ASP A 383 -23.10 -10.08 -25.07
C ASP A 383 -21.92 -11.06 -25.04
N THR A 384 -21.01 -10.96 -26.00
CA THR A 384 -19.80 -11.79 -26.02
C THR A 384 -18.86 -11.39 -24.89
N ILE A 385 -18.62 -10.08 -24.69
CA ILE A 385 -17.81 -9.57 -23.59
C ILE A 385 -18.41 -10.01 -22.23
N TYR A 386 -19.73 -9.90 -22.04
CA TYR A 386 -20.42 -10.38 -20.84
C TYR A 386 -20.19 -11.88 -20.60
N ARG A 387 -20.37 -12.72 -21.62
CA ARG A 387 -20.16 -14.18 -21.49
C ARG A 387 -18.73 -14.53 -21.04
N LEU A 388 -17.73 -13.81 -21.54
CA LEU A 388 -16.32 -14.05 -21.22
C LEU A 388 -15.92 -13.44 -19.86
N SER A 389 -16.31 -12.21 -19.61
CA SER A 389 -15.87 -11.44 -18.45
C SER A 389 -16.78 -11.54 -17.23
N ALA A 390 -18.07 -11.88 -17.42
CA ALA A 390 -19.15 -11.78 -16.47
C ALA A 390 -19.35 -10.34 -15.89
N ILE A 391 -18.86 -9.31 -16.59
CA ILE A 391 -19.14 -7.90 -16.26
C ILE A 391 -20.54 -7.58 -16.77
N ASP A 392 -21.40 -7.04 -15.88
CA ASP A 392 -22.78 -6.74 -16.23
C ASP A 392 -22.89 -5.85 -17.48
N PRO A 393 -23.81 -6.16 -18.44
CA PRO A 393 -24.01 -5.39 -19.65
C PRO A 393 -24.26 -3.89 -19.43
N TRP A 394 -24.80 -3.51 -18.27
CA TRP A 394 -25.01 -2.12 -17.92
C TRP A 394 -23.64 -1.37 -17.85
N PHE A 395 -22.66 -1.91 -17.15
CA PHE A 395 -21.32 -1.30 -17.06
C PHE A 395 -20.62 -1.27 -18.42
N LEU A 396 -20.73 -2.36 -19.20
CA LEU A 396 -20.14 -2.45 -20.55
C LEU A 396 -20.73 -1.39 -21.49
N THR A 397 -22.05 -1.13 -21.38
CA THR A 397 -22.73 -0.09 -22.17
C THR A 397 -22.25 1.31 -21.78
N ARG A 398 -22.02 1.59 -20.48
CA ARG A 398 -21.48 2.88 -20.01
C ARG A 398 -20.05 3.11 -20.52
N ILE A 399 -19.21 2.08 -20.51
CA ILE A 399 -17.86 2.15 -21.11
C ILE A 399 -17.95 2.44 -22.62
N LYS A 400 -18.87 1.79 -23.34
CA LYS A 400 -19.11 2.03 -24.76
C LYS A 400 -19.50 3.48 -25.04
N ASN A 401 -20.33 4.11 -24.20
CA ASN A 401 -20.69 5.53 -24.35
C ASN A 401 -19.45 6.46 -24.35
N VAL A 402 -18.44 6.17 -23.50
CA VAL A 402 -17.20 6.93 -23.47
C VAL A 402 -16.40 6.76 -24.77
N ILE A 403 -16.34 5.53 -25.30
CA ILE A 403 -15.65 5.22 -26.58
C ILE A 403 -16.33 5.93 -27.76
N GLU A 404 -17.66 5.92 -27.80
CA GLU A 404 -18.43 6.60 -28.85
C GLU A 404 -18.21 8.14 -28.78
N LEU A 405 -18.10 8.70 -27.58
CA LEU A 405 -17.81 10.12 -27.42
C LEU A 405 -16.37 10.47 -27.83
N GLU A 406 -15.38 9.61 -27.52
CA GLU A 406 -14.03 9.75 -28.03
C GLU A 406 -14.01 9.82 -29.56
N LYS A 407 -14.74 8.93 -30.22
CA LYS A 407 -14.85 8.93 -31.67
C LYS A 407 -15.45 10.24 -32.20
N LYS A 408 -16.55 10.73 -31.60
CA LYS A 408 -17.14 12.03 -31.97
C LYS A 408 -16.18 13.19 -31.81
N LEU A 409 -15.38 13.21 -30.72
CA LEU A 409 -14.36 14.24 -30.50
C LEU A 409 -13.25 14.23 -31.58
N ARG A 410 -12.90 13.05 -32.11
CA ARG A 410 -11.89 12.91 -33.18
C ARG A 410 -12.43 13.25 -34.57
N ASP A 411 -13.69 12.94 -34.83
CA ASP A 411 -14.30 13.01 -36.18
C ASP A 411 -15.02 14.35 -36.43
N SER A 412 -15.20 15.20 -35.42
CA SER A 412 -15.98 16.45 -35.52
C SER A 412 -15.24 17.67 -34.98
N ASP A 413 -15.61 18.85 -35.49
CA ASP A 413 -15.12 20.10 -34.91
C ASP A 413 -15.60 20.28 -33.46
N LEU A 414 -14.73 20.75 -32.59
CA LEU A 414 -15.00 20.93 -31.16
C LEU A 414 -15.98 22.09 -30.92
N SER A 415 -17.28 21.80 -30.92
CA SER A 415 -18.32 22.76 -30.56
C SER A 415 -18.47 22.91 -29.04
N GLU A 416 -19.15 23.98 -28.59
CA GLU A 416 -19.47 24.22 -27.19
C GLU A 416 -20.26 23.04 -26.57
N ASN A 417 -21.27 22.54 -27.28
CA ASN A 417 -22.06 21.39 -26.80
C ASN A 417 -21.24 20.12 -26.69
N LEU A 418 -20.40 19.81 -27.69
CA LEU A 418 -19.53 18.63 -27.66
C LEU A 418 -18.49 18.73 -26.52
N LEU A 419 -17.92 19.89 -26.29
CA LEU A 419 -17.01 20.14 -25.17
C LEU A 419 -17.73 19.98 -23.80
N LYS A 420 -18.94 20.48 -23.67
CA LYS A 420 -19.77 20.34 -22.46
C LYS A 420 -20.12 18.88 -22.19
N ASP A 421 -20.52 18.12 -23.22
CA ASP A 421 -20.78 16.69 -23.08
C ASP A 421 -19.52 15.92 -22.69
N ALA A 422 -18.38 16.21 -23.34
CA ALA A 422 -17.11 15.56 -22.98
C ALA A 422 -16.75 15.81 -21.51
N LYS A 423 -16.89 17.04 -21.01
CA LYS A 423 -16.63 17.35 -19.59
C LYS A 423 -17.60 16.62 -18.66
N ARG A 424 -18.88 16.50 -19.00
CA ARG A 424 -19.89 15.75 -18.23
C ARG A 424 -19.59 14.24 -18.16
N TYR A 425 -19.01 13.68 -19.23
CA TYR A 425 -18.56 12.28 -19.26
C TYR A 425 -17.17 12.07 -18.63
N GLY A 426 -16.63 13.08 -17.96
CA GLY A 426 -15.39 12.98 -17.20
C GLY A 426 -14.10 13.07 -18.02
N PHE A 427 -14.15 13.48 -19.29
CA PHE A 427 -12.93 13.74 -20.06
C PHE A 427 -12.14 14.89 -19.46
N SER A 428 -10.83 14.67 -19.24
CA SER A 428 -9.92 15.74 -18.83
C SER A 428 -9.62 16.69 -19.99
N ASP A 429 -9.16 17.91 -19.66
CA ASP A 429 -8.70 18.88 -20.67
C ASP A 429 -7.56 18.27 -21.53
N HIS A 430 -6.72 17.43 -20.92
CA HIS A 430 -5.67 16.67 -21.61
C HIS A 430 -6.23 15.65 -22.61
N GLN A 431 -7.22 14.82 -22.23
CA GLN A 431 -7.84 13.84 -23.13
C GLN A 431 -8.51 14.53 -24.33
N ILE A 432 -9.26 15.60 -24.06
CA ILE A 432 -9.90 16.39 -25.13
C ILE A 432 -8.82 16.95 -26.07
N GLY A 433 -7.75 17.52 -25.51
CA GLY A 433 -6.60 18.03 -26.27
C GLY A 433 -5.99 16.99 -27.20
N LYS A 434 -5.80 15.75 -26.71
CA LYS A 434 -5.33 14.62 -27.56
C LYS A 434 -6.28 14.31 -28.73
N CYS A 435 -7.60 14.35 -28.51
CA CYS A 435 -8.58 14.09 -29.55
C CYS A 435 -8.58 15.18 -30.65
N VAL A 436 -8.41 16.44 -30.28
CA VAL A 436 -8.54 17.60 -31.19
C VAL A 436 -7.21 18.30 -31.50
N SER A 437 -6.07 17.65 -31.21
CA SER A 437 -4.71 18.18 -31.44
C SER A 437 -4.45 19.55 -30.79
N MET A 438 -4.94 19.74 -29.56
CA MET A 438 -4.71 20.93 -28.74
C MET A 438 -3.96 20.59 -27.45
N ASN A 439 -3.19 21.54 -26.89
CA ASN A 439 -2.64 21.33 -25.56
C ASN A 439 -3.70 21.56 -24.45
N GLU A 440 -3.51 20.96 -23.30
CA GLU A 440 -4.40 21.01 -22.13
C GLU A 440 -4.81 22.44 -21.76
N MET A 441 -3.86 23.38 -21.73
CA MET A 441 -4.12 24.76 -21.32
C MET A 441 -4.97 25.55 -22.35
N ASN A 442 -4.88 25.17 -23.63
CA ASN A 442 -5.74 25.78 -24.66
C ASN A 442 -7.17 25.23 -24.55
N VAL A 443 -7.36 23.97 -24.27
CA VAL A 443 -8.69 23.39 -23.97
C VAL A 443 -9.28 24.07 -22.73
N ARG A 444 -8.50 24.26 -21.66
CA ARG A 444 -8.93 24.97 -20.45
C ARG A 444 -9.42 26.38 -20.77
N LYS A 445 -8.62 27.17 -21.50
CA LYS A 445 -9.01 28.52 -21.91
C LYS A 445 -10.29 28.55 -22.76
N LEU A 446 -10.45 27.58 -23.66
CA LEU A 446 -11.62 27.45 -24.50
C LEU A 446 -12.89 27.13 -23.67
N ARG A 447 -12.83 26.16 -22.75
CA ARG A 447 -13.97 25.82 -21.88
C ARG A 447 -14.36 26.99 -20.96
N GLN A 448 -13.37 27.71 -20.41
CA GLN A 448 -13.62 28.91 -19.60
C GLN A 448 -14.32 30.00 -20.42
N LYS A 449 -13.90 30.24 -21.69
CA LYS A 449 -14.53 31.16 -22.61
C LYS A 449 -16.01 30.82 -22.87
N PHE A 450 -16.36 29.54 -22.93
CA PHE A 450 -17.73 29.09 -23.06
C PHE A 450 -18.50 29.01 -21.73
N GLY A 451 -17.87 29.39 -20.60
CA GLY A 451 -18.49 29.29 -19.28
C GLY A 451 -18.63 27.87 -18.76
N ILE A 452 -17.93 26.90 -19.37
CA ILE A 452 -17.92 25.51 -18.93
C ILE A 452 -16.93 25.36 -17.76
N ILE A 453 -17.44 25.53 -16.55
CA ILE A 453 -16.70 25.53 -15.28
C ILE A 453 -17.32 24.48 -14.36
N PRO A 454 -16.52 23.63 -13.69
CA PRO A 454 -17.07 22.62 -12.77
C PRO A 454 -17.72 23.31 -11.56
N VAL A 455 -18.77 22.71 -11.04
CA VAL A 455 -19.39 23.10 -9.77
C VAL A 455 -18.90 22.20 -8.64
N VAL A 456 -18.97 22.72 -7.40
CA VAL A 456 -18.60 21.99 -6.19
C VAL A 456 -19.88 21.49 -5.53
N LYS A 457 -19.89 20.17 -5.28
CA LYS A 457 -20.98 19.46 -4.62
C LYS A 457 -20.53 18.89 -3.29
N GLN A 458 -21.47 18.77 -2.36
CA GLN A 458 -21.26 18.15 -1.05
C GLN A 458 -21.63 16.66 -1.08
N VAL A 459 -20.92 15.86 -0.30
CA VAL A 459 -21.30 14.50 0.05
C VAL A 459 -22.30 14.57 1.21
N ASP A 460 -23.47 13.96 1.07
CA ASP A 460 -24.49 13.97 2.12
C ASP A 460 -25.24 12.63 2.22
N THR A 461 -26.06 12.50 3.26
CA THR A 461 -26.86 11.29 3.53
C THR A 461 -28.31 11.38 3.03
N LEU A 462 -28.72 12.51 2.43
CA LEU A 462 -30.11 12.82 2.11
C LEU A 462 -30.35 13.06 0.60
N ALA A 463 -29.45 12.63 -0.26
CA ALA A 463 -29.54 12.80 -1.72
C ALA A 463 -29.82 14.29 -2.13
N ALA A 464 -29.21 15.24 -1.42
CA ALA A 464 -29.39 16.69 -1.57
C ALA A 464 -30.83 17.21 -1.35
N GLU A 465 -31.73 16.43 -0.76
CA GLU A 465 -33.09 16.88 -0.44
C GLU A 465 -33.12 17.86 0.73
N TRP A 466 -32.11 17.83 1.61
CA TRP A 466 -31.96 18.76 2.72
C TRP A 466 -30.50 19.22 2.86
N PRO A 467 -30.25 20.51 3.14
CA PRO A 467 -28.89 21.04 3.24
C PRO A 467 -28.06 20.32 4.30
N ALA A 468 -26.99 19.66 3.90
CA ALA A 468 -25.98 19.08 4.80
C ALA A 468 -24.92 20.10 5.20
N LYS A 469 -24.31 19.94 6.38
CA LYS A 469 -23.20 20.77 6.89
C LYS A 469 -21.90 19.95 6.85
N THR A 470 -21.66 19.28 5.76
CA THR A 470 -20.45 18.48 5.54
C THR A 470 -19.32 19.33 4.96
N ASN A 471 -18.09 18.94 5.27
CA ASN A 471 -16.90 19.49 4.63
C ASN A 471 -16.36 18.59 3.50
N TYR A 472 -17.05 17.48 3.16
CA TYR A 472 -16.71 16.58 2.08
C TYR A 472 -17.23 17.09 0.75
N LEU A 473 -16.33 17.38 -0.19
CA LEU A 473 -16.59 18.07 -1.45
C LEU A 473 -16.05 17.27 -2.64
N TYR A 474 -16.73 17.42 -3.79
CA TYR A 474 -16.23 16.95 -5.09
C TYR A 474 -16.61 17.92 -6.21
N LEU A 475 -15.88 17.91 -7.32
CA LEU A 475 -16.14 18.73 -8.49
C LEU A 475 -16.86 17.93 -9.56
N THR A 476 -17.84 18.53 -10.23
CA THR A 476 -18.54 17.92 -11.36
C THR A 476 -18.98 18.96 -12.38
N TYR A 477 -19.13 18.54 -13.64
CA TYR A 477 -19.80 19.33 -14.69
C TYR A 477 -21.27 18.94 -14.86
N GLY A 478 -21.75 17.98 -14.06
CA GLY A 478 -23.14 17.52 -14.03
C GLY A 478 -24.06 18.30 -13.08
N GLY A 479 -23.69 19.49 -12.65
CA GLY A 479 -24.48 20.35 -11.78
C GLY A 479 -24.62 21.78 -12.34
N GLU A 480 -25.53 22.59 -11.74
CA GLU A 480 -25.77 23.96 -12.16
C GLU A 480 -25.10 25.00 -11.25
N LYS A 481 -25.00 24.71 -9.95
CA LYS A 481 -24.48 25.65 -8.93
C LYS A 481 -23.63 24.93 -7.88
N ASN A 482 -22.78 25.67 -7.21
CA ASN A 482 -22.04 25.18 -6.04
C ASN A 482 -23.00 25.00 -4.85
N ASP A 483 -22.76 23.97 -4.04
CA ASP A 483 -23.47 23.73 -2.77
C ASP A 483 -22.88 24.54 -1.60
N ILE A 484 -21.65 25.06 -1.78
CA ILE A 484 -20.95 25.88 -0.78
C ILE A 484 -20.75 27.31 -1.27
N VAL A 485 -20.60 28.23 -0.30
CA VAL A 485 -20.25 29.63 -0.55
C VAL A 485 -18.76 29.82 -0.24
N TYR A 486 -18.09 30.52 -1.14
CA TYR A 486 -16.69 30.91 -0.97
C TYR A 486 -16.58 32.33 -0.39
N ASP A 487 -15.72 32.49 0.61
CA ASP A 487 -15.37 33.81 1.11
C ASP A 487 -14.36 34.43 0.16
N LYS A 488 -14.65 35.64 -0.33
CA LYS A 488 -13.75 36.38 -1.24
C LYS A 488 -12.46 36.89 -0.57
N ASN A 489 -12.44 36.92 0.75
CA ASN A 489 -11.28 37.34 1.56
C ASN A 489 -10.58 36.14 2.21
N ASN A 490 -10.72 34.96 1.65
CA ASN A 490 -10.16 33.72 2.23
C ASN A 490 -8.63 33.82 2.34
N GLN A 491 -8.13 33.83 3.58
CA GLN A 491 -6.70 33.73 3.92
C GLN A 491 -6.29 32.27 4.09
N GLY A 492 -6.94 31.35 3.39
CA GLY A 492 -6.76 29.94 3.52
C GLY A 492 -5.55 29.38 2.75
N VAL A 493 -5.21 28.14 3.05
CA VAL A 493 -4.12 27.39 2.42
C VAL A 493 -4.66 26.05 1.89
N ILE A 494 -4.20 25.64 0.71
CA ILE A 494 -4.47 24.32 0.15
C ILE A 494 -3.28 23.41 0.45
N VAL A 495 -3.55 22.21 0.96
CA VAL A 495 -2.56 21.14 1.15
C VAL A 495 -2.86 20.00 0.20
N LEU A 496 -1.89 19.60 -0.63
CA LEU A 496 -2.02 18.43 -1.49
C LEU A 496 -1.67 17.16 -0.73
N GLY A 497 -2.57 16.18 -0.75
CA GLY A 497 -2.37 14.86 -0.18
C GLY A 497 -1.49 13.94 -1.03
N ALA A 498 -1.32 12.71 -0.58
CA ALA A 498 -0.43 11.73 -1.21
C ALA A 498 -1.07 10.93 -2.36
N GLY A 499 -2.38 11.04 -2.57
CA GLY A 499 -3.11 10.18 -3.50
C GLY A 499 -3.24 8.74 -3.00
N PRO A 500 -3.36 7.74 -3.89
CA PRO A 500 -3.49 6.35 -3.52
C PRO A 500 -2.23 5.82 -2.82
N TYR A 501 -2.41 4.89 -1.90
CA TYR A 501 -1.29 4.10 -1.41
C TYR A 501 -0.72 3.27 -2.56
N ARG A 502 0.60 3.23 -2.62
CA ARG A 502 1.39 2.49 -3.59
C ARG A 502 2.76 2.18 -3.02
N ILE A 503 3.50 1.30 -3.66
CA ILE A 503 4.89 1.06 -3.31
C ILE A 503 5.69 2.36 -3.51
N GLY A 504 6.29 2.86 -2.44
CA GLY A 504 7.05 4.13 -2.41
C GLY A 504 6.27 5.35 -1.92
N SER A 505 4.93 5.26 -1.75
CA SER A 505 4.13 6.37 -1.21
C SER A 505 2.92 5.80 -0.47
N SER A 506 2.95 5.84 0.85
CA SER A 506 1.94 5.20 1.70
C SER A 506 1.56 6.11 2.89
N VAL A 507 1.15 5.51 4.00
CA VAL A 507 0.64 6.18 5.22
C VAL A 507 1.57 7.25 5.79
N GLU A 508 2.86 7.17 5.53
CA GLU A 508 3.89 8.10 6.02
C GLU A 508 3.68 9.53 5.49
N PHE A 509 3.26 9.65 4.23
CA PHE A 509 2.94 10.94 3.62
C PHE A 509 1.57 11.45 4.08
N ASP A 510 0.64 10.55 4.36
CA ASP A 510 -0.63 10.94 4.95
C ASP A 510 -0.45 11.49 6.37
N TRP A 511 0.36 10.82 7.20
CA TRP A 511 0.77 11.33 8.51
C TRP A 511 1.37 12.75 8.39
N SER A 512 2.23 12.95 7.40
CA SER A 512 2.86 14.26 7.14
C SER A 512 1.81 15.31 6.71
N THR A 513 0.84 14.92 5.87
CA THR A 513 -0.26 15.78 5.43
C THR A 513 -1.14 16.21 6.60
N VAL A 514 -1.57 15.26 7.45
CA VAL A 514 -2.39 15.53 8.64
C VAL A 514 -1.67 16.49 9.59
N ASN A 515 -0.40 16.20 9.91
CA ASN A 515 0.37 17.05 10.83
C ASN A 515 0.63 18.45 10.25
N MET A 516 0.78 18.59 8.92
CA MET A 516 0.87 19.90 8.26
C MET A 516 -0.43 20.68 8.43
N VAL A 517 -1.59 20.05 8.16
CA VAL A 517 -2.92 20.68 8.31
C VAL A 517 -3.12 21.17 9.74
N LEU A 518 -2.92 20.31 10.73
CA LEU A 518 -3.09 20.65 12.15
C LEU A 518 -2.14 21.78 12.56
N SER A 519 -0.87 21.71 12.14
CA SER A 519 0.14 22.72 12.48
C SER A 519 -0.11 24.06 11.80
N LEU A 520 -0.64 24.10 10.57
CA LEU A 520 -1.04 25.34 9.90
C LEU A 520 -2.16 26.03 10.70
N LYS A 521 -3.18 25.26 11.13
CA LYS A 521 -4.27 25.75 11.98
C LYS A 521 -3.77 26.29 13.33
N GLU A 522 -2.92 25.54 14.03
CA GLU A 522 -2.28 25.97 15.27
C GLU A 522 -1.45 27.24 15.14
N ASN A 523 -0.91 27.47 13.95
CA ASN A 523 -0.12 28.65 13.64
C ASN A 523 -0.94 29.83 13.08
N GLY A 524 -2.27 29.76 13.11
CA GLY A 524 -3.19 30.87 12.86
C GLY A 524 -3.69 30.98 11.40
N ILE A 525 -3.58 29.91 10.60
CA ILE A 525 -4.27 29.83 9.31
C ILE A 525 -5.75 29.53 9.57
N GLU A 526 -6.62 30.44 9.13
CA GLU A 526 -8.06 30.40 9.41
C GLU A 526 -8.79 29.26 8.69
N SER A 527 -8.35 28.91 7.49
CA SER A 527 -8.96 27.86 6.67
C SER A 527 -7.90 27.01 5.96
N VAL A 528 -7.94 25.69 6.17
CA VAL A 528 -7.06 24.74 5.50
C VAL A 528 -7.89 23.75 4.69
N SER A 529 -7.73 23.79 3.36
CA SER A 529 -8.37 22.87 2.42
C SER A 529 -7.39 21.76 2.05
N VAL A 530 -7.88 20.50 1.98
CA VAL A 530 -7.10 19.35 1.50
C VAL A 530 -7.66 18.84 0.18
N ILE A 531 -6.78 18.50 -0.76
CA ILE A 531 -7.13 17.76 -1.99
C ILE A 531 -6.50 16.38 -1.88
N ASN A 532 -7.33 15.33 -1.82
CA ASN A 532 -6.87 13.94 -1.79
C ASN A 532 -7.96 13.00 -2.32
N CYS A 533 -7.58 11.81 -2.78
CA CYS A 533 -8.50 10.83 -3.38
C CYS A 533 -8.46 9.45 -2.71
N ASN A 534 -7.69 9.28 -1.65
CA ASN A 534 -7.58 8.01 -0.93
C ASN A 534 -8.64 7.95 0.18
N PRO A 535 -9.58 6.99 0.17
CA PRO A 535 -10.59 6.87 1.23
C PRO A 535 -10.06 6.23 2.52
N GLU A 536 -8.95 5.49 2.46
CA GLU A 536 -8.41 4.71 3.59
C GLU A 536 -7.47 5.52 4.49
N THR A 537 -7.54 6.86 4.47
CA THR A 537 -6.50 7.66 5.10
C THR A 537 -7.05 8.78 5.99
N VAL A 538 -6.28 9.17 7.01
CA VAL A 538 -6.70 10.12 8.04
C VAL A 538 -6.83 11.55 7.50
N SER A 539 -6.02 11.95 6.50
CA SER A 539 -6.14 13.27 5.89
C SER A 539 -7.50 13.49 5.20
N THR A 540 -8.23 12.41 4.91
CA THR A 540 -9.58 12.46 4.35
C THR A 540 -10.68 12.22 5.41
N ASP A 541 -10.36 12.32 6.69
CA ASP A 541 -11.36 12.33 7.77
C ASP A 541 -11.96 13.73 7.96
N TYR A 542 -13.23 13.78 8.34
CA TYR A 542 -14.04 15.01 8.39
C TYR A 542 -13.56 16.05 9.43
N ASP A 543 -12.79 15.63 10.42
CA ASP A 543 -12.34 16.46 11.54
C ASP A 543 -10.89 16.98 11.39
N ILE A 544 -10.25 16.74 10.26
CA ILE A 544 -8.87 17.18 10.01
C ILE A 544 -8.83 18.56 9.34
N SER A 545 -9.42 18.70 8.17
CA SER A 545 -9.43 19.94 7.39
C SER A 545 -10.77 20.69 7.44
N ASP A 546 -10.77 21.95 7.10
CA ASP A 546 -12.00 22.75 7.02
C ASP A 546 -12.79 22.44 5.76
N ARG A 547 -12.10 22.07 4.67
CA ARG A 547 -12.67 21.58 3.43
C ARG A 547 -11.83 20.46 2.87
N LEU A 548 -12.48 19.39 2.48
CA LEU A 548 -11.84 18.23 1.89
C LEU A 548 -12.41 17.97 0.50
N TYR A 549 -11.57 18.09 -0.51
CA TYR A 549 -11.90 17.77 -1.90
C TYR A 549 -11.47 16.35 -2.21
N PHE A 550 -12.45 15.45 -2.39
CA PHE A 550 -12.23 14.12 -2.97
C PHE A 550 -12.02 14.27 -4.47
N GLU A 551 -10.80 14.63 -4.87
CA GLU A 551 -10.48 14.94 -6.26
C GLU A 551 -9.10 14.47 -6.68
N GLU A 552 -8.91 14.44 -7.98
CA GLU A 552 -7.66 14.09 -8.64
C GLU A 552 -6.55 15.08 -8.29
N LEU A 553 -5.36 14.56 -8.03
CA LEU A 553 -4.14 15.37 -7.90
C LEU A 553 -3.54 15.67 -9.29
N THR A 554 -4.35 16.28 -10.17
CA THR A 554 -3.97 16.70 -11.53
C THR A 554 -3.88 18.20 -11.64
N LEU A 555 -3.13 18.71 -12.64
CA LEU A 555 -3.03 20.15 -12.87
C LEU A 555 -4.40 20.81 -13.06
N GLU A 556 -5.26 20.20 -13.88
CA GLU A 556 -6.62 20.68 -14.15
C GLU A 556 -7.42 20.91 -12.86
N ARG A 557 -7.49 19.88 -12.00
CA ARG A 557 -8.31 19.93 -10.77
C ARG A 557 -7.74 20.82 -9.70
N VAL A 558 -6.43 20.81 -9.52
CA VAL A 558 -5.76 21.69 -8.56
C VAL A 558 -5.98 23.16 -8.94
N LEU A 559 -5.89 23.50 -10.23
CA LEU A 559 -6.18 24.86 -10.71
C LEU A 559 -7.67 25.24 -10.54
N ASP A 560 -8.62 24.32 -10.84
CA ASP A 560 -10.04 24.57 -10.67
C ASP A 560 -10.40 24.86 -9.20
N ILE A 561 -9.78 24.13 -8.26
CA ILE A 561 -9.98 24.33 -6.82
C ILE A 561 -9.30 25.62 -6.34
N PHE A 562 -8.05 25.86 -6.76
CA PHE A 562 -7.31 27.06 -6.38
C PHE A 562 -8.03 28.35 -6.80
N GLU A 563 -8.56 28.41 -8.04
CA GLU A 563 -9.33 29.54 -8.55
C GLU A 563 -10.62 29.76 -7.75
N LYS A 564 -11.25 28.71 -7.22
CA LYS A 564 -12.46 28.82 -6.38
C LYS A 564 -12.16 29.24 -4.95
N GLU A 565 -11.15 28.63 -4.34
CA GLU A 565 -10.74 28.91 -2.96
C GLU A 565 -10.07 30.26 -2.80
N GLN A 566 -9.42 30.79 -3.84
CA GLN A 566 -8.63 32.05 -3.81
C GLN A 566 -7.62 32.07 -2.66
N SER A 567 -6.97 30.91 -2.42
CA SER A 567 -6.07 30.64 -1.29
C SER A 567 -4.76 31.45 -1.40
N LEU A 568 -4.09 31.68 -0.26
CA LEU A 568 -2.75 32.27 -0.18
C LEU A 568 -1.71 31.51 -0.99
N GLY A 569 -1.85 30.17 -1.06
CA GLY A 569 -0.95 29.30 -1.81
C GLY A 569 -1.21 27.83 -1.54
N ILE A 570 -0.35 27.00 -2.14
CA ILE A 570 -0.45 25.54 -2.10
C ILE A 570 0.78 24.95 -1.42
N VAL A 571 0.58 24.09 -0.41
CA VAL A 571 1.61 23.24 0.20
C VAL A 571 1.66 21.92 -0.57
N THR A 572 2.81 21.59 -1.15
CA THR A 572 3.03 20.38 -1.95
C THR A 572 4.00 19.40 -1.30
N CYS A 573 4.83 19.88 -0.36
CA CYS A 573 5.99 19.16 0.16
C CYS A 573 5.66 18.01 1.13
N VAL A 574 4.39 17.77 1.47
CA VAL A 574 3.98 16.67 2.39
C VAL A 574 3.25 15.54 1.68
N GLY A 575 2.73 15.76 0.47
CA GLY A 575 1.98 14.77 -0.33
C GLY A 575 2.86 13.81 -1.16
N GLY A 576 4.14 13.66 -0.82
CA GLY A 576 5.06 12.79 -1.55
C GLY A 576 5.30 13.24 -3.00
N GLN A 577 5.66 12.28 -3.86
CA GLN A 577 6.05 12.60 -5.24
C GLN A 577 4.88 13.07 -6.11
N VAL A 578 3.65 12.58 -5.87
CA VAL A 578 2.46 12.98 -6.66
C VAL A 578 2.24 14.49 -6.58
N ALA A 579 2.22 15.02 -5.35
CA ALA A 579 2.08 16.46 -5.12
C ALA A 579 3.29 17.25 -5.63
N ASN A 580 4.51 16.72 -5.42
CA ASN A 580 5.75 17.39 -5.81
C ASN A 580 5.91 17.50 -7.34
N ASN A 581 5.44 16.51 -8.10
CA ASN A 581 5.46 16.54 -9.57
C ASN A 581 4.62 17.69 -10.19
N LEU A 582 3.70 18.26 -9.45
CA LEU A 582 2.90 19.39 -9.91
C LEU A 582 3.64 20.74 -9.78
N VAL A 583 4.66 20.81 -8.91
CA VAL A 583 5.38 22.06 -8.59
C VAL A 583 5.92 22.79 -9.84
N PRO A 584 6.64 22.13 -10.77
CA PRO A 584 7.16 22.82 -11.95
C PRO A 584 6.06 23.38 -12.86
N LYS A 585 4.92 22.70 -12.95
CA LYS A 585 3.76 23.13 -13.76
C LYS A 585 3.04 24.30 -13.10
N LEU A 586 2.78 24.22 -11.79
CA LEU A 586 2.16 25.29 -11.00
C LEU A 586 3.03 26.54 -10.97
N GLY A 587 4.35 26.40 -10.77
CA GLY A 587 5.31 27.52 -10.77
C GLY A 587 5.35 28.26 -12.10
N LYS A 588 5.32 27.55 -13.25
CA LYS A 588 5.23 28.19 -14.59
C LYS A 588 3.95 28.99 -14.81
N LEU A 589 2.89 28.67 -14.10
CA LEU A 589 1.61 29.39 -14.15
C LEU A 589 1.51 30.51 -13.10
N GLY A 590 2.57 30.75 -12.31
CA GLY A 590 2.59 31.79 -11.28
C GLY A 590 1.74 31.44 -10.04
N ILE A 591 1.36 30.18 -9.81
CA ILE A 591 0.62 29.78 -8.61
C ILE A 591 1.57 29.80 -7.41
N PRO A 592 1.22 30.47 -6.30
CA PRO A 592 2.05 30.52 -5.11
C PRO A 592 2.24 29.15 -4.47
N ILE A 593 3.48 28.68 -4.41
CA ILE A 593 3.86 27.47 -3.66
C ILE A 593 4.36 27.91 -2.29
N LEU A 594 3.74 27.40 -1.24
CA LEU A 594 4.16 27.63 0.14
C LEU A 594 5.25 26.62 0.53
N GLY A 595 6.45 27.14 0.72
CA GLY A 595 7.64 26.31 0.99
C GLY A 595 8.83 26.72 0.14
N THR A 596 9.60 25.72 -0.31
CA THR A 596 10.75 25.93 -1.18
C THR A 596 10.30 26.33 -2.58
N ASP A 597 10.98 27.32 -3.15
CA ASP A 597 10.71 27.80 -4.52
C ASP A 597 10.90 26.70 -5.57
N SER A 598 10.05 26.72 -6.62
CA SER A 598 10.05 25.71 -7.67
C SER A 598 11.39 25.57 -8.41
N ALA A 599 12.14 26.67 -8.59
CA ALA A 599 13.46 26.63 -9.22
C ALA A 599 14.49 25.91 -8.35
N ASN A 600 14.41 26.03 -7.02
CA ASN A 600 15.29 25.33 -6.08
C ASN A 600 14.92 23.84 -5.95
N ILE A 601 13.64 23.50 -6.05
CA ILE A 601 13.19 22.10 -6.13
C ILE A 601 13.73 21.46 -7.42
N ASP A 602 13.61 22.12 -8.58
CA ASP A 602 14.16 21.63 -9.85
C ASP A 602 15.70 21.49 -9.78
N MET A 603 16.38 22.40 -9.07
CA MET A 603 17.85 22.30 -8.87
C MET A 603 18.23 21.04 -8.06
N ALA A 604 17.44 20.64 -7.07
CA ALA A 604 17.69 19.45 -6.27
C ALA A 604 17.33 18.15 -7.02
N GLU A 605 16.22 18.15 -7.76
CA GLU A 605 15.74 16.95 -8.46
C GLU A 605 16.43 16.69 -9.78
N ASN A 606 16.92 17.71 -10.46
CA ASN A 606 17.70 17.55 -11.70
C ASN A 606 19.12 17.14 -11.37
N ARG A 607 19.47 15.87 -11.69
CA ARG A 607 20.77 15.28 -11.36
C ARG A 607 21.97 16.11 -11.82
N GLU A 608 21.89 16.72 -13.01
CA GLU A 608 22.98 17.53 -13.54
C GLU A 608 23.15 18.86 -12.78
N LYS A 609 22.03 19.53 -12.46
CA LYS A 609 22.06 20.78 -11.69
C LYS A 609 22.52 20.50 -10.25
N PHE A 610 22.01 19.44 -9.64
CA PHE A 610 22.40 19.05 -8.30
C PHE A 610 23.87 18.61 -8.21
N GLY A 611 24.36 17.83 -9.19
CA GLY A 611 25.77 17.46 -9.27
C GLY A 611 26.69 18.67 -9.34
N LYS A 612 26.38 19.67 -10.19
CA LYS A 612 27.13 20.94 -10.27
C LYS A 612 27.10 21.73 -8.97
N LEU A 613 25.96 21.73 -8.26
CA LEU A 613 25.86 22.32 -6.93
C LEU A 613 26.80 21.66 -5.93
N LEU A 614 26.81 20.32 -5.86
CA LEU A 614 27.69 19.57 -4.97
C LEU A 614 29.17 19.84 -5.25
N ASP A 615 29.56 19.90 -6.55
CA ASP A 615 30.92 20.24 -6.95
C ASP A 615 31.31 21.66 -6.50
N SER A 616 30.40 22.64 -6.63
CA SER A 616 30.64 24.02 -6.17
C SER A 616 30.79 24.14 -4.65
N LEU A 617 30.17 23.21 -3.90
CA LEU A 617 30.26 23.11 -2.44
C LEU A 617 31.44 22.22 -1.98
N ASN A 618 32.20 21.66 -2.92
CA ASN A 618 33.26 20.68 -2.66
C ASN A 618 32.77 19.45 -1.85
N ILE A 619 31.54 19.01 -2.12
CA ILE A 619 30.91 17.85 -1.50
C ILE A 619 31.06 16.63 -2.43
N LYS A 620 31.54 15.51 -1.90
CA LYS A 620 31.78 14.30 -2.68
C LYS A 620 30.46 13.65 -3.12
N GLN A 621 30.45 13.13 -4.36
CA GLN A 621 29.40 12.31 -4.94
C GLN A 621 30.01 11.14 -5.72
N PRO A 622 29.30 9.99 -5.90
CA PRO A 622 29.77 8.93 -6.78
C PRO A 622 29.95 9.46 -8.21
N GLN A 623 30.94 8.96 -8.94
CA GLN A 623 31.15 9.34 -10.35
C GLN A 623 29.91 9.01 -11.18
N TRP A 624 29.42 9.95 -11.95
CA TRP A 624 28.22 9.78 -12.77
C TRP A 624 28.33 10.55 -14.09
N LYS A 625 27.61 10.09 -15.10
CA LYS A 625 27.45 10.82 -16.37
C LYS A 625 26.13 10.47 -17.03
N LYS A 626 25.62 11.41 -17.85
CA LYS A 626 24.39 11.33 -18.61
C LYS A 626 24.69 10.98 -20.05
N PHE A 627 23.92 10.06 -20.64
CA PHE A 627 24.15 9.54 -21.97
C PHE A 627 22.87 9.55 -22.80
N THR A 628 23.03 9.85 -24.08
CA THR A 628 22.05 9.66 -25.16
C THR A 628 22.55 8.69 -26.22
N ASN A 629 23.80 8.23 -26.07
CA ASN A 629 24.49 7.36 -27.02
C ASN A 629 25.11 6.15 -26.29
N MET A 630 24.84 4.95 -26.82
CA MET A 630 25.28 3.67 -26.25
C MET A 630 26.80 3.55 -26.18
N ALA A 631 27.51 3.91 -27.25
CA ALA A 631 28.96 3.76 -27.33
C ALA A 631 29.70 4.63 -26.29
N GLU A 632 29.23 5.86 -26.05
CA GLU A 632 29.75 6.71 -24.99
C GLU A 632 29.49 6.17 -23.60
N ALA A 633 28.29 5.55 -23.39
CA ALA A 633 27.95 4.91 -22.12
C ALA A 633 28.88 3.74 -21.81
N ILE A 634 29.16 2.86 -22.78
CA ILE A 634 30.11 1.73 -22.64
C ILE A 634 31.52 2.26 -22.34
N THR A 635 32.00 3.29 -23.06
CA THR A 635 33.30 3.89 -22.82
C THR A 635 33.45 4.41 -21.39
N PHE A 636 32.41 5.08 -20.86
CA PHE A 636 32.40 5.55 -19.48
C PHE A 636 32.44 4.40 -18.46
N CYS A 637 31.71 3.32 -18.74
CA CYS A 637 31.71 2.14 -17.89
C CYS A 637 33.08 1.47 -17.81
N HIS A 638 33.78 1.37 -18.93
CA HIS A 638 35.16 0.88 -18.92
C HIS A 638 36.13 1.76 -18.10
N GLN A 639 35.97 3.09 -18.18
CA GLN A 639 36.79 4.02 -17.42
C GLN A 639 36.49 3.99 -15.92
N THR A 640 35.22 3.86 -15.56
CA THR A 640 34.72 3.91 -14.17
C THR A 640 34.85 2.54 -13.50
N GLY A 641 34.82 1.46 -14.28
CA GLY A 641 34.83 0.06 -13.82
C GLY A 641 33.44 -0.36 -13.26
N TYR A 642 33.17 -1.65 -13.35
CA TYR A 642 31.95 -2.27 -12.78
C TYR A 642 32.10 -2.50 -11.25
N PRO A 643 31.00 -2.65 -10.50
CA PRO A 643 29.62 -2.46 -10.92
C PRO A 643 29.23 -1.00 -11.07
N ILE A 644 28.16 -0.77 -11.85
CA ILE A 644 27.56 0.54 -12.10
C ILE A 644 26.06 0.47 -11.87
N LEU A 645 25.44 1.61 -11.57
CA LEU A 645 24.01 1.79 -11.48
C LEU A 645 23.51 2.52 -12.73
N VAL A 646 22.61 1.89 -13.48
CA VAL A 646 21.93 2.46 -14.65
C VAL A 646 20.53 2.90 -14.23
N ARG A 647 20.15 4.14 -14.58
CA ARG A 647 18.81 4.64 -14.35
C ARG A 647 18.34 5.56 -15.47
N PRO A 648 17.08 5.46 -15.92
CA PRO A 648 16.47 6.47 -16.79
C PRO A 648 16.37 7.82 -16.05
N SER A 649 16.45 8.94 -16.79
CA SER A 649 16.13 10.26 -16.23
C SER A 649 14.61 10.40 -16.11
N TYR A 650 14.11 10.95 -14.99
CA TYR A 650 12.70 11.24 -14.75
C TYR A 650 11.77 10.02 -14.58
N VAL A 651 12.25 8.87 -14.12
CA VAL A 651 11.41 7.74 -13.77
C VAL A 651 11.06 7.75 -12.28
N LEU A 652 9.77 7.59 -11.97
CA LEU A 652 9.24 7.59 -10.60
C LEU A 652 9.59 6.32 -9.82
N SER A 653 9.93 6.46 -8.55
CA SER A 653 10.09 5.37 -7.57
C SER A 653 11.12 4.30 -7.94
N GLY A 654 12.21 4.67 -8.62
CA GLY A 654 13.28 3.74 -8.97
C GLY A 654 12.94 2.73 -10.07
N ALA A 655 11.83 2.91 -10.79
CA ALA A 655 11.46 2.03 -11.89
C ALA A 655 12.57 1.94 -12.94
N ALA A 656 12.89 0.71 -13.38
CA ALA A 656 13.97 0.40 -14.33
C ALA A 656 15.39 0.80 -13.87
N MET A 657 15.62 1.04 -12.57
CA MET A 657 16.99 1.09 -12.04
C MET A 657 17.55 -0.33 -11.92
N ARG A 658 18.79 -0.52 -12.37
CA ARG A 658 19.49 -1.80 -12.27
C ARG A 658 20.96 -1.60 -11.92
N VAL A 659 21.47 -2.50 -11.08
CA VAL A 659 22.91 -2.63 -10.86
C VAL A 659 23.48 -3.59 -11.91
N VAL A 660 24.42 -3.11 -12.69
CA VAL A 660 25.09 -3.84 -13.77
C VAL A 660 26.49 -4.25 -13.29
N TRP A 661 26.76 -5.53 -13.27
CA TRP A 661 27.99 -6.11 -12.74
C TRP A 661 29.06 -6.35 -13.81
N GLU A 662 28.63 -6.50 -15.06
CA GLU A 662 29.51 -6.82 -16.21
C GLU A 662 28.92 -6.25 -17.51
N GLU A 663 29.76 -6.17 -18.57
CA GLU A 663 29.40 -5.52 -19.83
C GLU A 663 28.24 -6.22 -20.57
N GLU A 664 28.19 -7.55 -20.54
CA GLU A 664 27.11 -8.33 -21.20
C GLU A 664 25.71 -7.96 -20.71
N GLN A 665 25.62 -7.55 -19.45
CA GLN A 665 24.37 -7.08 -18.87
C GLN A 665 24.02 -5.63 -19.29
N LEU A 666 25.05 -4.82 -19.57
CA LEU A 666 24.87 -3.40 -19.86
C LEU A 666 24.04 -3.17 -21.13
N GLU A 667 24.34 -3.85 -22.21
CA GLU A 667 23.63 -3.69 -23.49
C GLU A 667 22.13 -4.02 -23.36
N ARG A 668 21.81 -5.09 -22.64
CA ARG A 668 20.42 -5.50 -22.40
C ARG A 668 19.68 -4.43 -21.61
N PHE A 669 20.22 -3.96 -20.48
CA PHE A 669 19.57 -2.95 -19.65
C PHE A 669 19.50 -1.57 -20.28
N LEU A 670 20.47 -1.19 -21.10
CA LEU A 670 20.42 0.06 -21.86
C LEU A 670 19.29 0.03 -22.90
N ASN A 671 19.08 -1.10 -23.59
CA ASN A 671 17.97 -1.28 -24.51
C ASN A 671 16.61 -1.19 -23.79
N GLU A 672 16.46 -1.87 -22.65
CA GLU A 672 15.24 -1.77 -21.83
C GLU A 672 14.98 -0.33 -21.36
N ALA A 673 15.99 0.39 -20.88
CA ALA A 673 15.86 1.77 -20.41
C ALA A 673 15.52 2.76 -21.54
N ILE A 674 16.05 2.57 -22.74
CA ILE A 674 15.73 3.37 -23.93
C ILE A 674 14.27 3.14 -24.37
N HIS A 675 13.79 1.90 -24.35
CA HIS A 675 12.41 1.58 -24.69
C HIS A 675 11.41 2.21 -23.70
N LEU A 676 11.76 2.29 -22.40
CA LEU A 676 10.90 2.89 -21.37
C LEU A 676 10.88 4.42 -21.40
N SER A 677 11.94 5.06 -21.92
CA SER A 677 12.08 6.52 -21.96
C SER A 677 12.85 6.98 -23.20
N PRO A 678 12.26 6.88 -24.41
CA PRO A 678 12.97 7.18 -25.67
C PRO A 678 13.43 8.63 -25.79
N GLU A 679 12.74 9.57 -25.16
CA GLU A 679 13.01 11.02 -25.21
C GLU A 679 13.97 11.50 -24.11
N TYR A 680 14.30 10.65 -23.13
CA TYR A 680 15.08 11.08 -21.98
C TYR A 680 16.42 10.33 -21.88
N PRO A 681 17.49 11.04 -21.52
CA PRO A 681 18.81 10.45 -21.39
C PRO A 681 18.88 9.49 -20.19
N ILE A 682 19.80 8.55 -20.30
CA ILE A 682 20.12 7.58 -19.25
C ILE A 682 21.24 8.16 -18.39
N VAL A 683 21.16 7.97 -17.08
CA VAL A 683 22.22 8.31 -16.12
C VAL A 683 22.90 7.03 -15.66
N ILE A 684 24.22 6.99 -15.78
CA ILE A 684 25.07 5.92 -15.25
C ILE A 684 25.89 6.47 -14.09
N THR A 685 25.87 5.75 -12.97
CA THR A 685 26.56 6.15 -11.74
C THR A 685 27.44 4.99 -11.25
N LYS A 686 28.66 5.28 -10.76
CA LYS A 686 29.50 4.28 -10.09
C LYS A 686 28.77 3.71 -8.87
N PHE A 687 28.60 2.40 -8.82
CA PHE A 687 28.03 1.72 -7.66
C PHE A 687 29.11 1.44 -6.61
N LEU A 688 28.93 1.96 -5.39
CA LEU A 688 29.87 1.79 -4.28
C LEU A 688 29.48 0.55 -3.47
N GLN A 689 30.14 -0.56 -3.74
CA GLN A 689 29.91 -1.82 -3.05
C GLN A 689 30.24 -1.72 -1.55
N GLU A 690 29.43 -2.38 -0.72
CA GLU A 690 29.64 -2.47 0.75
C GLU A 690 29.68 -1.11 1.46
N ALA A 691 29.13 -0.08 0.84
CA ALA A 691 28.93 1.19 1.51
C ALA A 691 27.74 1.10 2.48
N SER A 692 27.83 1.73 3.63
CA SER A 692 26.66 1.98 4.49
C SER A 692 25.82 3.11 3.91
N GLU A 693 24.49 2.99 3.97
CA GLU A 693 23.59 4.06 3.57
C GLU A 693 23.02 4.77 4.79
N VAL A 694 22.93 6.10 4.71
CA VAL A 694 22.46 6.96 5.80
C VAL A 694 21.53 8.01 5.23
N GLU A 695 20.37 8.18 5.88
CA GLU A 695 19.45 9.27 5.56
C GLU A 695 19.49 10.34 6.64
N VAL A 696 19.23 11.58 6.25
CA VAL A 696 19.04 12.69 7.19
C VAL A 696 17.70 13.35 6.91
N ASP A 697 16.83 13.34 7.90
CA ASP A 697 15.61 14.16 7.88
C ASP A 697 15.86 15.47 8.62
N ALA A 698 15.54 16.57 7.95
CA ALA A 698 15.78 17.91 8.47
C ALA A 698 14.67 18.88 8.08
N VAL A 699 14.68 20.06 8.73
CA VAL A 699 13.83 21.20 8.42
C VAL A 699 14.69 22.45 8.27
N SER A 700 14.40 23.26 7.27
CA SER A 700 15.05 24.56 7.08
C SER A 700 14.01 25.66 6.87
N ASN A 701 14.34 26.87 7.35
CA ASN A 701 13.58 28.11 7.05
C ASN A 701 14.28 29.01 6.01
N GLY A 702 15.36 28.52 5.39
CA GLY A 702 16.19 29.21 4.43
C GLY A 702 17.43 29.88 5.05
N GLU A 703 17.49 30.05 6.36
CA GLU A 703 18.59 30.67 7.13
C GLU A 703 19.18 29.71 8.16
N GLU A 704 18.34 28.90 8.76
CA GLU A 704 18.68 27.92 9.79
C GLU A 704 18.25 26.52 9.35
N VAL A 705 18.97 25.48 9.83
CA VAL A 705 18.67 24.07 9.55
C VAL A 705 18.64 23.30 10.86
N ILE A 706 17.49 22.69 11.15
CA ILE A 706 17.32 21.75 12.24
C ILE A 706 17.49 20.32 11.69
N ILE A 707 18.46 19.60 12.23
CA ILE A 707 18.65 18.17 11.93
C ILE A 707 17.75 17.36 12.86
N GLY A 708 16.76 16.67 12.30
CA GLY A 708 15.85 15.81 13.06
C GLY A 708 16.58 14.57 13.56
N SER A 709 17.09 13.77 12.67
CA SER A 709 17.96 12.63 13.00
C SER A 709 18.80 12.18 11.80
N LEU A 710 19.85 11.40 12.13
CA LEU A 710 20.55 10.55 11.17
C LEU A 710 19.96 9.14 11.30
N VAL A 711 19.57 8.56 10.20
CA VAL A 711 18.94 7.23 10.09
C VAL A 711 19.91 6.31 9.37
N GLU A 712 20.51 5.37 10.06
CA GLU A 712 21.45 4.41 9.45
C GLU A 712 20.71 3.17 8.97
N HIS A 713 20.99 2.73 7.73
CA HIS A 713 20.50 1.45 7.21
C HIS A 713 21.30 0.29 7.81
N ILE A 714 20.63 -0.74 8.28
CA ILE A 714 21.25 -1.98 8.76
C ILE A 714 21.82 -2.75 7.56
N ASP A 715 21.08 -2.78 6.48
CA ASP A 715 21.52 -3.31 5.18
C ASP A 715 22.53 -2.39 4.50
N ASN A 716 23.42 -2.97 3.71
CA ASN A 716 24.36 -2.18 2.89
C ASN A 716 23.67 -1.61 1.64
N ALA A 717 24.29 -0.60 1.03
CA ALA A 717 23.84 0.02 -0.21
C ALA A 717 23.61 -1.02 -1.33
N GLY A 718 22.49 -0.86 -2.04
CA GLY A 718 22.03 -1.79 -3.07
C GLY A 718 20.62 -2.33 -2.81
N ILE A 719 20.10 -2.08 -1.62
CA ILE A 719 18.68 -2.25 -1.27
C ILE A 719 18.05 -0.86 -1.21
N HIS A 720 16.88 -0.69 -1.82
CA HIS A 720 16.16 0.57 -1.77
C HIS A 720 15.88 1.00 -0.32
N SER A 721 16.03 2.28 -0.01
CA SER A 721 15.87 2.81 1.36
C SER A 721 14.51 2.44 2.01
N GLY A 722 13.45 2.35 1.21
CA GLY A 722 12.14 1.89 1.69
C GLY A 722 12.11 0.45 2.18
N ASP A 723 12.96 -0.41 1.60
CA ASP A 723 13.06 -1.85 1.89
C ASP A 723 14.14 -2.18 2.92
N ALA A 724 15.03 -1.23 3.22
CA ALA A 724 16.08 -1.42 4.20
C ALA A 724 15.54 -1.38 5.63
N MET A 725 16.11 -2.21 6.49
CA MET A 725 15.97 -2.05 7.93
C MET A 725 16.79 -0.84 8.38
N MET A 726 16.23 -0.04 9.27
CA MET A 726 16.86 1.22 9.70
C MET A 726 16.95 1.35 11.21
N CYS A 727 17.96 2.06 11.71
CA CYS A 727 18.12 2.36 13.14
C CYS A 727 18.39 3.84 13.41
N ILE A 728 17.93 4.29 14.56
CA ILE A 728 18.19 5.58 15.19
C ILE A 728 18.49 5.33 16.68
N PRO A 729 19.60 5.85 17.23
CA PRO A 729 20.69 6.56 16.55
C PRO A 729 21.51 5.63 15.67
N PRO A 730 22.40 6.15 14.80
CA PRO A 730 23.34 5.35 14.05
C PRO A 730 24.17 4.42 14.95
N TRP A 731 24.28 3.15 14.54
CA TRP A 731 24.92 2.08 15.31
C TRP A 731 26.39 1.87 14.98
N ARG A 732 26.79 2.03 13.69
CA ARG A 732 28.14 1.74 13.20
C ARG A 732 28.95 3.00 12.86
N LEU A 733 28.29 4.16 12.74
CA LEU A 733 28.97 5.38 12.28
C LEU A 733 29.85 6.02 13.35
N THR A 734 31.04 6.50 12.92
CA THR A 734 31.90 7.29 13.79
C THR A 734 31.33 8.69 14.03
N ARG A 735 31.67 9.30 15.17
CA ARG A 735 31.25 10.67 15.47
C ARG A 735 31.72 11.68 14.41
N LYS A 736 32.92 11.47 13.85
CA LYS A 736 33.48 12.28 12.78
C LYS A 736 32.60 12.23 11.53
N THR A 737 32.24 11.03 11.10
CA THR A 737 31.39 10.79 9.95
C THR A 737 30.02 11.42 10.13
N MET A 738 29.38 11.26 11.30
CA MET A 738 28.11 11.89 11.62
C MET A 738 28.18 13.42 11.53
N ASN A 739 29.22 14.04 12.07
CA ASN A 739 29.43 15.50 11.99
C ASN A 739 29.57 15.96 10.53
N THR A 740 30.31 15.23 9.70
CA THR A 740 30.46 15.56 8.26
C THR A 740 29.12 15.51 7.53
N ILE A 741 28.29 14.49 7.82
CA ILE A 741 26.95 14.36 7.25
C ILE A 741 26.08 15.57 7.64
N VAL A 742 26.11 15.97 8.92
CA VAL A 742 25.37 17.14 9.43
C VAL A 742 25.82 18.43 8.76
N GLU A 743 27.12 18.64 8.58
CA GLU A 743 27.68 19.80 7.87
C GLU A 743 27.23 19.83 6.41
N TYR A 744 27.36 18.72 5.68
CA TYR A 744 26.91 18.62 4.29
C TYR A 744 25.41 18.89 4.15
N THR A 745 24.59 18.33 5.04
CA THR A 745 23.15 18.61 5.06
C THR A 745 22.86 20.11 5.19
N LYS A 746 23.52 20.81 6.11
CA LYS A 746 23.35 22.25 6.31
C LYS A 746 23.82 23.05 5.10
N MET A 747 24.97 22.73 4.52
CA MET A 747 25.47 23.39 3.32
C MET A 747 24.50 23.26 2.14
N ILE A 748 24.00 22.07 1.87
CA ILE A 748 23.06 21.78 0.78
C ILE A 748 21.73 22.54 1.02
N ALA A 749 21.14 22.40 2.22
CA ALA A 749 19.87 23.02 2.55
C ALA A 749 19.89 24.56 2.40
N LEU A 750 20.95 25.20 2.89
CA LEU A 750 21.10 26.66 2.79
C LEU A 750 21.37 27.12 1.35
N SER A 751 22.17 26.37 0.58
CA SER A 751 22.44 26.67 -0.82
C SER A 751 21.20 26.55 -1.70
N LEU A 752 20.33 25.59 -1.43
CA LEU A 752 19.03 25.41 -2.07
C LEU A 752 17.93 26.32 -1.47
N LYS A 753 18.28 27.15 -0.46
CA LYS A 753 17.33 28.02 0.25
C LYS A 753 16.05 27.27 0.64
N VAL A 754 16.20 26.05 1.18
CA VAL A 754 15.07 25.18 1.53
C VAL A 754 14.21 25.87 2.59
N LYS A 755 12.88 25.88 2.35
CA LYS A 755 11.86 26.30 3.33
C LYS A 755 10.86 25.17 3.52
N GLY A 756 10.98 24.46 4.62
CA GLY A 756 10.17 23.27 4.95
C GLY A 756 11.00 22.02 5.17
N PRO A 757 10.42 20.82 4.95
CA PRO A 757 11.08 19.56 5.19
C PRO A 757 12.02 19.20 4.05
N LEU A 758 13.10 18.46 4.37
CA LEU A 758 14.01 17.88 3.39
C LEU A 758 14.56 16.55 3.90
N ASN A 759 14.89 15.67 2.96
CA ASN A 759 15.60 14.41 3.20
C ASN A 759 16.82 14.34 2.27
N ILE A 760 17.98 13.99 2.80
CA ILE A 760 19.19 13.78 2.02
C ILE A 760 19.73 12.38 2.30
N GLN A 761 20.10 11.67 1.22
CA GLN A 761 20.68 10.33 1.27
C GLN A 761 22.16 10.35 1.01
N TYR A 762 22.90 9.61 1.83
CA TYR A 762 24.34 9.52 1.84
C TYR A 762 24.84 8.08 1.75
N LEU A 763 25.99 7.89 1.13
CA LEU A 763 26.80 6.66 1.25
C LEU A 763 28.04 6.94 2.10
N VAL A 764 28.36 6.00 2.97
CA VAL A 764 29.58 6.04 3.77
C VAL A 764 30.42 4.82 3.43
N LYS A 765 31.65 5.05 2.95
CA LYS A 765 32.63 3.99 2.68
C LYS A 765 34.00 4.44 3.16
N ASP A 766 34.64 3.64 3.98
CA ASP A 766 35.98 3.94 4.56
C ASP A 766 36.03 5.35 5.20
N ASP A 767 35.02 5.69 6.01
CA ASP A 767 34.80 7.01 6.63
C ASP A 767 34.65 8.19 5.64
N GLN A 768 34.56 7.93 4.34
CA GLN A 768 34.27 8.94 3.31
C GLN A 768 32.76 9.03 3.11
N VAL A 769 32.24 10.27 3.09
CA VAL A 769 30.82 10.57 2.90
C VAL A 769 30.57 11.03 1.47
N TYR A 770 29.61 10.40 0.81
CA TYR A 770 29.16 10.74 -0.56
C TYR A 770 27.67 11.04 -0.55
N VAL A 771 27.24 12.08 -1.27
CA VAL A 771 25.81 12.42 -1.41
C VAL A 771 25.23 11.65 -2.60
N ILE A 772 24.07 11.02 -2.39
CA ILE A 772 23.29 10.36 -3.45
C ILE A 772 22.30 11.34 -4.05
N GLU A 773 21.36 11.84 -3.23
CA GLU A 773 20.27 12.71 -3.64
C GLU A 773 19.74 13.57 -2.49
N ALA A 774 19.03 14.65 -2.86
CA ALA A 774 18.30 15.49 -1.92
C ALA A 774 16.84 15.61 -2.38
N ASN A 775 15.95 15.21 -1.48
CA ASN A 775 14.51 15.30 -1.65
C ASN A 775 13.98 16.51 -0.88
N ILE A 776 13.49 17.54 -1.59
CA ILE A 776 13.00 18.78 -0.98
C ILE A 776 11.50 18.63 -0.63
N ARG A 777 11.20 17.63 0.15
CA ARG A 777 9.87 17.28 0.62
C ARG A 777 9.97 16.37 1.84
N ALA A 778 8.84 16.09 2.49
CA ALA A 778 8.77 15.05 3.51
C ALA A 778 9.22 13.69 2.95
N SER A 779 9.87 12.91 3.80
CA SER A 779 10.32 11.55 3.53
C SER A 779 9.44 10.51 4.24
N ARG A 780 9.63 9.26 3.90
CA ARG A 780 8.99 8.12 4.57
C ARG A 780 9.50 7.94 6.01
N SER A 781 10.74 8.32 6.30
CA SER A 781 11.34 8.20 7.63
C SER A 781 10.90 9.29 8.61
N MET A 782 10.33 10.42 8.15
CA MET A 782 9.94 11.54 9.04
C MET A 782 8.96 11.19 10.17
N PRO A 783 7.93 10.35 9.98
CA PRO A 783 7.10 9.90 11.10
C PRO A 783 7.90 9.09 12.15
N PHE A 784 8.79 8.22 11.68
CA PHE A 784 9.68 7.43 12.51
C PHE A 784 10.63 8.33 13.31
N VAL A 785 11.31 9.25 12.64
CA VAL A 785 12.19 10.24 13.29
C VAL A 785 11.42 11.06 14.32
N SER A 786 10.25 11.63 13.95
CA SER A 786 9.44 12.46 14.85
C SER A 786 9.07 11.75 16.14
N LYS A 787 8.71 10.46 16.06
CA LYS A 787 8.34 9.64 17.23
C LYS A 787 9.54 9.33 18.12
N ILE A 788 10.73 9.11 17.52
CA ILE A 788 11.95 8.79 18.28
C ILE A 788 12.51 10.01 19.00
N VAL A 789 12.55 11.16 18.33
CA VAL A 789 13.08 12.37 18.92
C VAL A 789 12.07 13.12 19.81
N GLY A 790 10.81 12.66 19.84
CA GLY A 790 9.73 13.26 20.64
C GLY A 790 9.26 14.63 20.17
N ILE A 791 9.64 15.04 18.95
CA ILE A 791 9.25 16.33 18.37
C ILE A 791 8.69 16.10 16.98
N ASN A 792 7.51 16.68 16.73
CA ASN A 792 6.88 16.62 15.42
C ASN A 792 7.65 17.49 14.40
N ILE A 793 8.44 16.84 13.55
CA ILE A 793 9.27 17.52 12.53
C ILE A 793 8.42 18.26 11.50
N ILE A 794 7.22 17.75 11.19
CA ILE A 794 6.30 18.44 10.25
C ILE A 794 5.72 19.72 10.87
N ALA A 795 5.52 19.75 12.19
CA ALA A 795 5.13 20.99 12.88
C ALA A 795 6.23 22.07 12.79
N LEU A 796 7.50 21.66 12.87
CA LEU A 796 8.62 22.58 12.60
C LEU A 796 8.63 23.05 11.15
N ALA A 797 8.35 22.15 10.21
CA ALA A 797 8.27 22.47 8.79
C ALA A 797 7.14 23.49 8.49
N ALA A 798 5.97 23.35 9.13
CA ALA A 798 4.87 24.31 9.02
C ALA A 798 5.28 25.72 9.46
N LYS A 799 6.00 25.82 10.60
CA LYS A 799 6.57 27.11 11.07
C LYS A 799 7.54 27.70 10.04
N ALA A 800 8.46 26.87 9.52
CA ALA A 800 9.41 27.29 8.49
C ALA A 800 8.74 27.83 7.22
N ILE A 801 7.72 27.13 6.72
CA ILE A 801 6.91 27.51 5.55
C ILE A 801 6.19 28.83 5.76
N LEU A 802 5.68 29.09 6.96
CA LEU A 802 4.99 30.33 7.35
C LEU A 802 5.97 31.48 7.71
N GLY A 803 7.29 31.28 7.59
CA GLY A 803 8.30 32.26 7.93
C GLY A 803 8.40 32.56 9.44
N LYS A 804 7.89 31.65 10.29
CA LYS A 804 8.00 31.78 11.75
C LYS A 804 9.35 31.29 12.25
N PRO A 805 9.87 31.83 13.38
CA PRO A 805 11.15 31.39 13.94
C PRO A 805 11.08 29.92 14.38
N LEU A 806 12.16 29.21 14.14
CA LEU A 806 12.33 27.83 14.62
C LEU A 806 12.78 27.83 16.09
N PRO A 807 12.32 26.89 16.93
CA PRO A 807 12.69 26.83 18.33
C PRO A 807 14.18 26.46 18.49
N LYS A 808 14.93 27.23 19.27
CA LYS A 808 16.38 27.04 19.49
C LYS A 808 16.68 25.69 20.15
N GLU A 809 15.75 25.20 20.97
CA GLU A 809 15.85 23.91 21.66
C GLU A 809 15.88 22.72 20.66
N ALA A 810 15.34 22.90 19.47
CA ALA A 810 15.35 21.89 18.42
C ALA A 810 16.72 21.75 17.70
N GLY A 811 17.69 22.63 17.95
CA GLY A 811 18.95 22.66 17.18
C GLY A 811 19.84 21.42 17.24
N ASN A 812 19.64 20.52 18.21
CA ASN A 812 20.46 19.33 18.42
C ASN A 812 19.63 18.06 18.64
N LEU A 813 18.47 17.91 17.99
CA LEU A 813 17.55 16.77 18.18
C LEU A 813 18.23 15.43 17.96
N TRP A 814 19.05 15.31 16.91
CA TRP A 814 19.74 14.07 16.56
C TRP A 814 20.71 13.54 17.62
N LEU A 815 21.01 14.35 18.65
CA LEU A 815 21.86 13.98 19.81
C LEU A 815 21.06 13.51 21.03
N ARG A 816 19.72 13.63 21.01
CA ARG A 816 18.87 13.46 22.18
C ARG A 816 18.08 12.14 22.18
N VAL A 817 18.54 11.12 21.49
CA VAL A 817 17.83 9.84 21.43
C VAL A 817 18.20 8.98 22.63
N PRO A 818 17.26 8.68 23.55
CA PRO A 818 17.57 8.02 24.82
C PRO A 818 17.64 6.49 24.76
N GLY A 819 17.39 5.89 23.62
CA GLY A 819 17.42 4.44 23.36
C GLY A 819 17.64 4.15 21.89
N PHE A 820 17.10 3.05 21.41
CA PHE A 820 17.16 2.67 20.00
C PHE A 820 15.75 2.55 19.41
N GLY A 821 15.56 3.15 18.24
CA GLY A 821 14.42 2.89 17.38
C GLY A 821 14.86 2.07 16.18
N ILE A 822 14.11 1.03 15.86
CA ILE A 822 14.34 0.17 14.69
C ILE A 822 13.09 0.16 13.83
N LYS A 823 13.29 0.43 12.54
CA LYS A 823 12.28 0.26 11.49
C LYS A 823 12.57 -1.02 10.72
N VAL A 824 11.53 -1.86 10.52
CA VAL A 824 11.60 -3.06 9.68
C VAL A 824 10.50 -2.97 8.60
N PRO A 825 10.82 -3.17 7.32
CA PRO A 825 9.82 -3.16 6.25
C PRO A 825 8.90 -4.37 6.31
N GLN A 826 7.69 -4.20 5.76
CA GLN A 826 6.69 -5.25 5.60
C GLN A 826 6.46 -5.50 4.10
N PHE A 827 6.42 -6.78 3.71
CA PHE A 827 6.28 -7.20 2.32
C PHE A 827 5.01 -8.03 2.12
N SER A 828 4.36 -7.87 0.97
CA SER A 828 3.18 -8.64 0.56
C SER A 828 3.50 -9.83 -0.35
N PHE A 829 4.72 -10.36 -0.29
CA PHE A 829 5.16 -11.45 -1.18
C PHE A 829 4.28 -12.70 -1.14
N MET A 830 3.64 -12.96 0.00
CA MET A 830 2.76 -14.12 0.14
C MET A 830 1.52 -14.04 -0.75
N GLN A 831 0.97 -12.83 -0.98
CA GLN A 831 -0.17 -12.58 -1.87
C GLN A 831 0.24 -12.45 -3.34
N LEU A 832 1.51 -12.12 -3.61
CA LEU A 832 2.06 -11.88 -4.94
C LEU A 832 2.65 -13.19 -5.49
N GLU A 833 1.78 -14.02 -6.05
CA GLU A 833 2.17 -15.30 -6.63
C GLU A 833 3.27 -15.14 -7.69
N GLY A 834 4.33 -15.93 -7.57
CA GLY A 834 5.48 -15.91 -8.46
C GLY A 834 6.52 -14.82 -8.17
N ALA A 835 6.24 -13.80 -7.33
CA ALA A 835 7.24 -12.76 -7.01
C ALA A 835 8.45 -13.34 -6.27
N ASP A 836 9.67 -12.98 -6.70
CA ASP A 836 10.89 -13.29 -5.94
C ASP A 836 11.06 -12.31 -4.78
N VAL A 837 11.62 -12.77 -3.68
CA VAL A 837 11.80 -11.99 -2.44
C VAL A 837 13.19 -11.36 -2.31
N VAL A 838 14.01 -11.47 -3.34
CA VAL A 838 15.33 -10.82 -3.36
C VAL A 838 15.16 -9.32 -3.53
N LEU A 839 15.67 -8.56 -2.55
CA LEU A 839 15.60 -7.11 -2.56
C LEU A 839 16.68 -6.49 -3.45
N GLY A 840 16.38 -5.34 -4.01
CA GLY A 840 17.27 -4.60 -4.91
C GLY A 840 17.09 -3.09 -4.79
N VAL A 841 17.57 -2.38 -5.81
CA VAL A 841 17.51 -0.92 -5.86
C VAL A 841 16.11 -0.37 -6.17
N GLU A 842 15.16 -1.22 -6.55
CA GLU A 842 13.76 -0.87 -6.73
C GLU A 842 12.93 -1.32 -5.53
N MET A 843 12.10 -0.42 -5.01
CA MET A 843 11.31 -0.67 -3.82
C MET A 843 10.19 -1.70 -4.03
N GLN A 844 9.99 -2.60 -3.06
CA GLN A 844 9.01 -3.68 -3.08
C GLN A 844 8.14 -3.76 -1.80
N SER A 845 8.54 -3.08 -0.71
CA SER A 845 7.77 -3.09 0.55
C SER A 845 6.44 -2.36 0.43
N THR A 846 5.42 -2.91 1.11
CA THR A 846 4.04 -2.37 1.12
C THR A 846 3.68 -1.67 2.43
N GLY A 847 4.55 -1.76 3.43
CA GLY A 847 4.36 -1.13 4.73
C GLY A 847 5.63 -1.22 5.57
N GLU A 848 5.56 -0.75 6.81
CA GLU A 848 6.67 -0.79 7.74
C GLU A 848 6.19 -0.81 9.19
N VAL A 849 7.03 -1.32 10.08
CA VAL A 849 6.85 -1.26 11.52
C VAL A 849 8.02 -0.55 12.17
N ALA A 850 7.79 0.08 13.32
CA ALA A 850 8.86 0.68 14.12
C ALA A 850 8.69 0.28 15.58
N CYS A 851 9.78 -0.14 16.23
CA CYS A 851 9.81 -0.49 17.63
C CYS A 851 10.94 0.24 18.37
N PHE A 852 10.72 0.46 19.66
CA PHE A 852 11.69 1.08 20.57
C PHE A 852 12.28 0.05 21.52
N GLY A 853 13.53 0.26 21.92
CA GLY A 853 14.20 -0.57 22.91
C GLY A 853 15.29 0.18 23.66
N GLU A 854 15.64 -0.35 24.82
CA GLU A 854 16.77 0.15 25.62
C GLU A 854 18.12 -0.16 24.97
N SER A 855 18.16 -1.20 24.14
CA SER A 855 19.33 -1.57 23.34
C SER A 855 18.93 -1.84 21.88
N PHE A 856 19.93 -1.84 21.00
CA PHE A 856 19.75 -2.15 19.57
C PHE A 856 19.03 -3.48 19.36
N TYR A 857 19.45 -4.56 20.01
CA TYR A 857 18.84 -5.89 19.84
C TYR A 857 17.48 -6.04 20.54
N ASP A 858 17.21 -5.27 21.61
CA ASP A 858 15.87 -5.20 22.19
C ASP A 858 14.87 -4.60 21.19
N ALA A 859 15.20 -3.45 20.62
CA ALA A 859 14.37 -2.81 19.59
C ALA A 859 14.23 -3.69 18.34
N LEU A 860 15.33 -4.29 17.86
CA LEU A 860 15.35 -5.10 16.63
C LEU A 860 14.53 -6.38 16.78
N SER A 861 14.61 -7.09 17.91
CA SER A 861 13.82 -8.29 18.15
C SER A 861 12.32 -8.01 18.16
N LYS A 862 11.89 -6.90 18.80
CA LYS A 862 10.50 -6.43 18.77
C LYS A 862 10.05 -6.07 17.36
N ALA A 863 10.90 -5.40 16.58
CA ALA A 863 10.58 -4.98 15.22
C ALA A 863 10.43 -6.18 14.28
N TYR A 864 11.25 -7.21 14.40
CA TYR A 864 11.07 -8.46 13.65
C TYR A 864 9.72 -9.13 13.99
N GLU A 865 9.41 -9.27 15.29
CA GLU A 865 8.10 -9.86 15.69
C GLU A 865 6.91 -9.00 15.22
N ALA A 866 7.02 -7.68 15.28
CA ALA A 866 5.99 -6.76 14.79
C ALA A 866 5.82 -6.82 13.26
N ALA A 867 6.89 -7.12 12.52
CA ALA A 867 6.86 -7.36 11.07
C ALA A 867 6.38 -8.78 10.70
N GLY A 868 6.04 -9.62 11.70
CA GLY A 868 5.52 -10.97 11.48
C GLY A 868 6.59 -12.06 11.32
N TYR A 869 7.86 -11.75 11.59
CA TYR A 869 8.90 -12.76 11.61
C TYR A 869 8.81 -13.61 12.88
N SER A 870 8.85 -14.93 12.72
CA SER A 870 9.07 -15.85 13.84
C SER A 870 10.52 -15.73 14.32
N LEU A 871 10.72 -15.68 15.64
CA LEU A 871 12.04 -15.70 16.27
C LEU A 871 12.22 -17.00 17.06
N PRO A 872 12.56 -18.13 16.40
CA PRO A 872 12.70 -19.43 17.05
C PRO A 872 13.91 -19.42 18.00
N LEU A 873 13.76 -20.01 19.19
CA LEU A 873 14.86 -20.16 20.17
C LEU A 873 15.56 -21.51 20.07
N SER A 874 15.08 -22.43 19.25
CA SER A 874 15.64 -23.74 18.93
C SER A 874 15.06 -24.22 17.62
N GLY A 875 15.63 -25.24 17.01
CA GLY A 875 15.14 -25.84 15.75
C GLY A 875 16.23 -25.97 14.70
N SER A 876 15.88 -25.74 13.43
CA SER A 876 16.80 -25.92 12.30
C SER A 876 16.88 -24.71 11.38
N ALA A 877 18.07 -24.48 10.85
CA ALA A 877 18.40 -23.42 9.89
C ALA A 877 18.83 -24.04 8.55
N LEU A 878 18.18 -23.66 7.46
CA LEU A 878 18.64 -24.02 6.12
C LEU A 878 19.57 -22.90 5.61
N ILE A 879 20.80 -23.28 5.22
CA ILE A 879 21.80 -22.33 4.70
C ILE A 879 22.18 -22.72 3.27
N THR A 880 21.84 -21.84 2.33
CA THR A 880 22.19 -21.99 0.90
C THR A 880 22.82 -20.69 0.41
N VAL A 881 24.06 -20.73 -0.06
CA VAL A 881 24.82 -19.52 -0.37
C VAL A 881 25.50 -19.63 -1.73
N GLY A 882 25.21 -18.69 -2.61
CA GLY A 882 25.88 -18.53 -3.89
C GLY A 882 27.17 -17.69 -3.76
N GLY A 883 28.23 -18.13 -4.45
CA GLY A 883 29.51 -17.41 -4.53
C GLY A 883 30.42 -17.57 -3.30
N GLN A 884 31.72 -17.73 -3.57
CA GLN A 884 32.76 -17.99 -2.56
C GLN A 884 32.86 -16.86 -1.53
N ARG A 885 32.82 -15.61 -1.97
CA ARG A 885 32.91 -14.42 -1.12
C ARG A 885 31.85 -14.36 -0.01
N TYR A 886 30.60 -14.68 -0.33
CA TYR A 886 29.52 -14.67 0.65
C TYR A 886 29.62 -15.85 1.61
N LYS A 887 30.08 -17.03 1.15
CA LYS A 887 30.34 -18.17 2.01
C LYS A 887 31.39 -17.84 3.08
N GLU A 888 32.49 -17.18 2.70
CA GLU A 888 33.53 -16.74 3.61
C GLU A 888 33.03 -15.73 4.64
N LYS A 889 32.22 -14.74 4.22
CA LYS A 889 31.64 -13.74 5.13
C LYS A 889 30.67 -14.34 6.15
N LEU A 890 30.00 -15.45 5.83
CA LEU A 890 29.04 -16.10 6.71
C LEU A 890 29.67 -17.07 7.72
N LEU A 891 30.95 -17.42 7.60
CA LEU A 891 31.59 -18.38 8.52
C LEU A 891 31.44 -18.03 10.02
N PRO A 892 31.62 -16.77 10.45
CA PRO A 892 31.37 -16.40 11.84
C PRO A 892 29.92 -16.59 12.26
N LEU A 893 28.97 -16.28 11.39
CA LEU A 893 27.54 -16.44 11.64
C LEU A 893 27.12 -17.91 11.71
N ILE A 894 27.64 -18.76 10.82
CA ILE A 894 27.41 -20.20 10.84
C ILE A 894 27.92 -20.82 12.16
N SER A 895 29.10 -20.43 12.60
CA SER A 895 29.65 -20.84 13.87
C SER A 895 28.77 -20.39 15.05
N LEU A 896 28.20 -19.20 14.97
CA LEU A 896 27.27 -18.68 15.96
C LEU A 896 25.96 -19.51 15.99
N VAL A 897 25.33 -19.77 14.85
CA VAL A 897 24.11 -20.61 14.72
C VAL A 897 24.35 -22.01 15.32
N ASN A 898 25.51 -22.62 15.02
CA ASN A 898 25.88 -23.92 15.60
C ASN A 898 26.04 -23.84 17.13
N SER A 899 26.68 -22.78 17.64
CA SER A 899 26.89 -22.59 19.10
C SER A 899 25.60 -22.32 19.87
N MET A 900 24.56 -21.84 19.20
CA MET A 900 23.22 -21.66 19.74
C MET A 900 22.39 -22.94 19.77
N GLY A 901 22.93 -24.04 19.24
CA GLY A 901 22.27 -25.36 19.25
C GLY A 901 21.28 -25.62 18.11
N PHE A 902 21.25 -24.76 17.09
CA PHE A 902 20.43 -25.02 15.91
C PHE A 902 21.04 -26.15 15.05
N LYS A 903 20.18 -27.02 14.52
CA LYS A 903 20.55 -27.98 13.49
C LYS A 903 20.79 -27.21 12.17
N ILE A 904 21.95 -27.38 11.56
CA ILE A 904 22.30 -26.73 10.32
C ILE A 904 22.07 -27.70 9.15
N LEU A 905 21.22 -27.28 8.22
CA LEU A 905 20.93 -27.96 6.96
C LEU A 905 21.55 -27.15 5.81
N ALA A 906 22.22 -27.80 4.87
CA ALA A 906 22.80 -27.08 3.74
C ALA A 906 22.84 -27.96 2.47
N THR A 907 22.76 -27.34 1.29
CA THR A 907 22.97 -28.02 0.00
C THR A 907 24.45 -28.41 -0.19
N GLU A 908 24.72 -29.46 -0.97
CA GLU A 908 26.01 -30.12 -1.18
C GLU A 908 27.22 -29.20 -1.12
N HIS A 909 27.36 -28.23 -2.05
CA HIS A 909 28.52 -27.32 -2.09
C HIS A 909 28.62 -26.37 -0.89
N THR A 910 27.50 -26.00 -0.28
CA THR A 910 27.49 -25.18 0.94
C THR A 910 27.84 -26.02 2.15
N ALA A 911 27.34 -27.25 2.24
CA ALA A 911 27.64 -28.20 3.32
C ALA A 911 29.13 -28.58 3.31
N GLU A 912 29.69 -28.91 2.15
CA GLU A 912 31.12 -29.19 1.99
C GLU A 912 31.97 -27.99 2.43
N PHE A 913 31.62 -26.79 2.00
CA PHE A 913 32.35 -25.58 2.40
C PHE A 913 32.33 -25.35 3.92
N ILE A 914 31.17 -25.53 4.57
CA ILE A 914 31.00 -25.35 6.02
C ILE A 914 31.84 -26.41 6.77
N LYS A 915 31.77 -27.69 6.38
CA LYS A 915 32.54 -28.79 6.98
C LYS A 915 34.05 -28.56 6.90
N ASN A 916 34.55 -28.02 5.76
CA ASN A 916 35.95 -27.79 5.55
C ASN A 916 36.51 -26.56 6.31
N ASN A 917 35.64 -25.60 6.71
CA ASN A 917 36.06 -24.32 7.28
C ASN A 917 35.56 -24.07 8.72
N THR A 918 34.74 -24.95 9.27
CA THR A 918 34.19 -24.82 10.64
C THR A 918 34.10 -26.20 11.31
N ASN A 919 33.88 -26.18 12.65
CA ASN A 919 33.54 -27.37 13.42
C ASN A 919 32.00 -27.58 13.55
N ALA A 920 31.22 -26.90 12.71
CA ALA A 920 29.76 -26.99 12.79
C ALA A 920 29.26 -28.35 12.28
N ASN A 921 28.28 -28.92 12.98
CA ASN A 921 27.60 -30.13 12.54
C ASN A 921 26.57 -29.76 11.47
N VAL A 922 26.82 -30.17 10.24
CA VAL A 922 25.99 -29.84 9.08
C VAL A 922 25.47 -31.11 8.44
N GLU A 923 24.15 -31.18 8.28
CA GLU A 923 23.46 -32.20 7.51
C GLU A 923 23.24 -31.75 6.08
N GLU A 924 23.60 -32.57 5.13
CA GLU A 924 23.40 -32.33 3.70
C GLU A 924 21.95 -32.61 3.30
N VAL A 925 21.37 -31.68 2.54
CA VAL A 925 20.01 -31.78 2.02
C VAL A 925 20.00 -31.57 0.50
N TYR A 926 19.02 -32.20 -0.17
CA TYR A 926 18.93 -32.18 -1.61
C TYR A 926 17.95 -31.12 -2.12
N LYS A 927 18.24 -30.58 -3.30
CA LYS A 927 17.50 -29.51 -3.93
C LYS A 927 16.06 -29.91 -4.25
N ILE A 928 15.20 -28.91 -4.42
CA ILE A 928 13.79 -29.11 -4.79
C ILE A 928 13.68 -29.81 -6.15
N SER A 929 14.55 -29.49 -7.11
CA SER A 929 14.64 -30.14 -8.43
C SER A 929 15.06 -31.63 -8.39
N GLU A 930 15.47 -32.15 -7.23
CA GLU A 930 15.90 -33.53 -7.02
C GLU A 930 14.93 -34.34 -6.13
N PRO A 931 13.65 -34.51 -6.49
CA PRO A 931 12.61 -35.01 -5.59
C PRO A 931 12.82 -36.47 -5.14
N SER A 932 13.60 -37.26 -5.89
CA SER A 932 13.92 -38.64 -5.56
C SER A 932 15.03 -38.81 -4.51
N ARG A 933 15.80 -37.73 -4.22
CA ARG A 933 16.86 -37.75 -3.20
C ARG A 933 16.34 -37.25 -1.86
N LYS A 934 16.73 -37.88 -0.76
CA LYS A 934 16.28 -37.53 0.60
C LYS A 934 17.47 -37.34 1.56
N PRO A 935 17.36 -36.37 2.52
CA PRO A 935 16.22 -35.46 2.77
C PRO A 935 16.11 -34.34 1.70
N ASN A 936 14.90 -34.14 1.17
CA ASN A 936 14.64 -33.12 0.15
C ASN A 936 14.14 -31.82 0.80
N ILE A 937 14.61 -30.66 0.33
CA ILE A 937 14.22 -29.36 0.87
C ILE A 937 12.71 -29.13 0.79
N ALA A 938 12.03 -29.58 -0.28
CA ALA A 938 10.58 -29.42 -0.38
C ALA A 938 9.85 -30.15 0.73
N ASP A 939 10.22 -31.41 1.02
CA ASP A 939 9.60 -32.19 2.10
C ASP A 939 9.85 -31.54 3.47
N LEU A 940 11.08 -31.09 3.73
CA LEU A 940 11.44 -30.43 5.00
C LEU A 940 10.66 -29.11 5.21
N LEU A 941 10.43 -28.34 4.15
CA LEU A 941 9.58 -27.13 4.20
C LEU A 941 8.13 -27.51 4.51
N TYR A 942 7.57 -28.47 3.78
CA TYR A 942 6.17 -28.91 3.98
C TYR A 942 5.92 -29.51 5.36
N ASN A 943 6.88 -30.27 5.89
CA ASN A 943 6.80 -30.84 7.23
C ASN A 943 7.11 -29.83 8.35
N ARG A 944 7.43 -28.56 8.02
CA ARG A 944 7.87 -27.53 8.97
C ARG A 944 9.08 -27.95 9.82
N GLU A 945 10.02 -28.62 9.21
CA GLU A 945 11.29 -29.03 9.82
C GLU A 945 12.38 -27.95 9.69
N ILE A 946 12.08 -26.80 9.04
CA ILE A 946 12.96 -25.64 8.87
C ILE A 946 12.31 -24.43 9.52
N ASP A 947 13.00 -23.79 10.46
CA ASP A 947 12.52 -22.65 11.22
C ASP A 947 12.90 -21.31 10.60
N PHE A 948 14.05 -21.21 9.94
CA PHE A 948 14.44 -20.05 9.13
C PHE A 948 15.45 -20.43 8.05
N ILE A 949 15.58 -19.56 7.05
CA ILE A 949 16.43 -19.81 5.88
C ILE A 949 17.36 -18.62 5.66
N ILE A 950 18.64 -18.92 5.48
CA ILE A 950 19.65 -18.01 4.93
C ILE A 950 19.89 -18.43 3.49
N ASN A 951 19.32 -17.70 2.53
CA ASN A 951 19.47 -17.97 1.11
C ASN A 951 20.04 -16.73 0.41
N ILE A 952 21.35 -16.70 0.20
CA ILE A 952 22.04 -15.57 -0.43
C ILE A 952 22.36 -15.92 -1.88
N PRO A 953 21.68 -15.27 -2.86
CA PRO A 953 21.90 -15.57 -4.27
C PRO A 953 23.28 -15.08 -4.76
N SER A 954 23.83 -15.75 -5.77
CA SER A 954 25.03 -15.28 -6.45
C SER A 954 24.71 -14.07 -7.35
N THR A 955 25.45 -12.98 -7.20
CA THR A 955 25.29 -11.77 -8.02
C THR A 955 26.01 -11.83 -9.37
N SER A 956 26.87 -12.83 -9.58
CA SER A 956 27.88 -12.80 -10.66
C SER A 956 27.59 -13.65 -11.90
N THR A 957 26.42 -14.31 -12.06
CA THR A 957 26.16 -15.12 -13.27
C THR A 957 24.69 -15.46 -13.46
N ILE A 958 23.92 -14.53 -14.01
CA ILE A 958 22.52 -14.80 -14.35
C ILE A 958 22.37 -15.83 -15.49
N GLU A 959 23.30 -15.95 -16.41
CA GLU A 959 23.15 -16.82 -17.58
C GLU A 959 23.82 -18.20 -17.50
N LYS A 960 24.82 -18.40 -16.66
CA LYS A 960 25.52 -19.69 -16.55
C LYS A 960 24.79 -20.79 -15.75
N TYR A 961 23.77 -20.43 -14.97
CA TYR A 961 23.11 -21.33 -14.01
C TYR A 961 21.59 -21.17 -13.93
N VAL A 962 20.90 -21.15 -15.07
CA VAL A 962 19.41 -21.04 -15.11
C VAL A 962 18.74 -22.06 -14.16
N GLY A 963 19.24 -23.31 -14.11
CA GLY A 963 18.72 -24.33 -13.23
C GLY A 963 19.00 -24.08 -11.73
N MET A 964 20.17 -23.55 -11.39
CA MET A 964 20.60 -23.28 -10.00
C MET A 964 19.86 -22.07 -9.42
N LEU A 965 19.69 -21.00 -10.22
CA LEU A 965 18.90 -19.84 -9.86
C LEU A 965 17.43 -20.21 -9.67
N TYR A 966 16.91 -21.15 -10.47
CA TYR A 966 15.55 -21.64 -10.33
C TYR A 966 15.33 -22.38 -9.01
N ASP A 967 16.26 -23.26 -8.60
CA ASP A 967 16.16 -23.94 -7.30
C ASP A 967 16.22 -22.95 -6.11
N GLU A 968 17.14 -21.96 -6.13
CA GLU A 968 17.23 -20.93 -5.10
C GLU A 968 15.94 -20.11 -5.01
N TYR A 969 15.38 -19.71 -6.16
CA TYR A 969 14.11 -19.04 -6.24
C TYR A 969 12.95 -19.91 -5.67
N GLN A 970 12.89 -21.19 -6.04
CA GLN A 970 11.85 -22.11 -5.55
C GLN A 970 11.92 -22.28 -4.02
N ILE A 971 13.13 -22.38 -3.45
CA ILE A 971 13.33 -22.44 -1.99
C ILE A 971 12.74 -21.19 -1.33
N ARG A 972 13.10 -20.00 -1.81
CA ARG A 972 12.61 -18.73 -1.28
C ARG A 972 11.11 -18.61 -1.42
N ARG A 973 10.56 -18.97 -2.59
CA ARG A 973 9.13 -18.86 -2.88
C ARG A 973 8.30 -19.76 -1.97
N LYS A 974 8.66 -21.06 -1.86
CA LYS A 974 7.96 -22.00 -0.97
C LYS A 974 8.08 -21.61 0.50
N ALA A 975 9.22 -21.13 0.93
CA ALA A 975 9.41 -20.67 2.31
C ALA A 975 8.47 -19.50 2.67
N VAL A 976 8.35 -18.51 1.79
CA VAL A 976 7.43 -17.37 1.99
C VAL A 976 5.97 -17.82 2.01
N GLU A 977 5.58 -18.75 1.13
CA GLU A 977 4.23 -19.33 1.13
C GLU A 977 3.91 -20.08 2.43
N MET A 978 4.93 -20.67 3.07
CA MET A 978 4.80 -21.35 4.35
C MET A 978 4.97 -20.42 5.57
N GLY A 979 5.27 -19.15 5.37
CA GLY A 979 5.51 -18.16 6.42
C GLY A 979 6.83 -18.36 7.17
N ILE A 980 7.82 -19.02 6.55
CA ILE A 980 9.15 -19.24 7.11
C ILE A 980 10.04 -18.03 6.81
N PRO A 981 10.75 -17.44 7.80
CA PRO A 981 11.68 -16.34 7.58
C PRO A 981 12.76 -16.67 6.55
N VAL A 982 12.93 -15.80 5.55
CA VAL A 982 13.98 -15.93 4.51
C VAL A 982 14.86 -14.68 4.54
N LEU A 983 16.16 -14.88 4.67
CA LEU A 983 17.16 -13.83 4.78
C LEU A 983 18.07 -13.90 3.55
N THR A 984 18.04 -12.86 2.73
CA THR A 984 18.66 -12.84 1.40
C THR A 984 19.96 -12.03 1.34
N THR A 985 20.35 -11.39 2.47
CA THR A 985 21.62 -10.65 2.59
C THR A 985 22.41 -11.10 3.83
N VAL A 986 23.73 -10.88 3.81
CA VAL A 986 24.61 -11.18 4.96
C VAL A 986 24.21 -10.33 6.17
N GLU A 987 23.88 -9.07 5.95
CA GLU A 987 23.51 -8.09 6.96
C GLU A 987 22.19 -8.47 7.64
N ALA A 988 21.16 -8.81 6.85
CA ALA A 988 19.88 -9.29 7.37
C ALA A 988 20.03 -10.59 8.15
N ALA A 989 20.81 -11.56 7.61
CA ALA A 989 21.08 -12.81 8.29
C ALA A 989 21.81 -12.60 9.63
N THR A 990 22.80 -11.70 9.64
CA THR A 990 23.56 -11.37 10.86
C THR A 990 22.66 -10.72 11.91
N SER A 991 21.89 -9.71 11.52
CA SER A 991 20.99 -9.00 12.45
C SER A 991 19.91 -9.91 13.01
N PHE A 992 19.37 -10.83 12.21
CA PHE A 992 18.37 -11.81 12.63
C PHE A 992 18.95 -12.81 13.64
N VAL A 993 20.07 -13.46 13.32
CA VAL A 993 20.69 -14.45 14.20
C VAL A 993 21.19 -13.82 15.52
N GLU A 994 21.73 -12.61 15.47
CA GLU A 994 22.13 -11.89 16.68
C GLU A 994 20.91 -11.51 17.54
N SER A 995 19.75 -11.23 16.92
CA SER A 995 18.50 -11.01 17.66
C SER A 995 18.03 -12.30 18.34
N LEU A 996 18.14 -13.47 17.67
CA LEU A 996 17.87 -14.77 18.30
C LEU A 996 18.79 -15.00 19.50
N ARG A 997 20.12 -14.77 19.33
CA ARG A 997 21.10 -14.89 20.43
C ARG A 997 20.75 -13.98 21.62
N TRP A 998 20.31 -12.77 21.36
CA TRP A 998 19.89 -11.83 22.40
C TRP A 998 18.64 -12.33 23.11
N ARG A 999 17.63 -12.80 22.38
CA ARG A 999 16.36 -13.35 22.90
C ARG A 999 16.56 -14.59 23.77
N MET A 1000 17.55 -15.43 23.49
CA MET A 1000 17.89 -16.58 24.32
C MET A 1000 18.39 -16.18 25.74
N LYS A 1001 18.94 -14.97 25.88
CA LYS A 1001 19.52 -14.47 27.14
C LYS A 1001 18.66 -13.45 27.84
N PHE A 1002 17.90 -12.66 27.11
CA PHE A 1002 17.16 -11.52 27.60
C PHE A 1002 15.69 -11.57 27.16
N LYS A 1003 14.82 -10.93 27.95
CA LYS A 1003 13.43 -10.70 27.58
C LYS A 1003 13.26 -9.27 27.08
N PRO A 1004 12.38 -9.02 26.08
CA PRO A 1004 12.10 -7.67 25.62
C PRO A 1004 11.54 -6.77 26.73
N THR A 1005 12.01 -5.52 26.73
CA THR A 1005 11.50 -4.49 27.65
C THR A 1005 10.16 -3.96 27.18
N ILE A 1006 9.30 -3.55 28.11
CA ILE A 1006 8.02 -2.90 27.84
C ILE A 1006 7.97 -1.63 28.66
N ASN A 1007 8.12 -0.49 27.99
CA ASN A 1007 8.08 0.84 28.57
C ASN A 1007 7.09 1.72 27.83
N SER A 1008 6.52 2.72 28.49
CA SER A 1008 5.75 3.77 27.81
C SER A 1008 6.64 4.58 26.87
N LEU A 1009 6.06 5.21 25.85
CA LEU A 1009 6.83 6.07 24.94
C LEU A 1009 7.50 7.23 25.68
N SER A 1010 6.83 7.80 26.69
CA SER A 1010 7.38 8.82 27.58
C SER A 1010 8.57 8.35 28.44
N GLY A 1011 8.72 7.03 28.63
CA GLY A 1011 9.90 6.45 29.29
C GLY A 1011 11.16 6.43 28.43
N TYR A 1012 10.99 6.56 27.09
CA TYR A 1012 12.11 6.64 26.15
C TYR A 1012 12.39 8.06 25.68
N VAL A 1013 11.39 8.94 25.73
CA VAL A 1013 11.47 10.31 25.20
C VAL A 1013 10.97 11.27 26.27
N GLU A 1014 11.82 12.19 26.72
CA GLU A 1014 11.38 13.32 27.52
C GLU A 1014 10.70 14.32 26.58
N PHE A 1015 9.38 14.48 26.72
CA PHE A 1015 8.58 15.43 25.96
C PHE A 1015 8.80 16.86 26.43
#